data_f9f9f3db35490788104b34257397b7b1
#
_entry.id   f9f9f3db35490788104b34257397b7b1
#
_cell.length_a   1.000
_cell.length_b   1.000
_cell.length_c   1.000
_cell.angle_alpha   90.00
_cell.angle_beta   90.00
_cell.angle_gamma   90.00
#
_symmetry.space_group_name_H-M   'P 1'
#
loop_
_entity.id
_entity.type
_entity.pdbx_description
1 polymer ?
#
loop_
_entity_poly.entity_id
_entity_poly.type
_entity_poly.pdbx_seq_one_letter_code
_entity_poly.pdbx_strand_id
1 'polypeptide(L)'
;MKIRDLVGLAEESSSVNLDETLQCRVLGIDLGTTNSTLAEICYDPENPQEPTVRCIPVDQPTAGRSHWNPLVPSVLAIHEGEEIIGEGARQLRERGHETGLIEQGSLFSCVKNDMGLKRTYHMAPSGYRSAAEISGRLLRYLHNAALKEKSQTPQRTAITVPASFQAAQREDTAKAAKLGGFDLKSGDLLDEPVAALISYMARYSEIDDAISEDPITMLVFDFGGGTCDVAIVDIAQGEEGERLTISPLAVSRYHRLGGVDIDQAIFYEVLLPQILEQNNISPFDLDFDCKKSILEPAFIGIAEQLKIRVCEKISRLKDTSTEVKQVLPEEFECVLPDGRRLLLENPSLTSEDLVKVLGPFLDPHALFARETEYRQTLSIFSPIIDAIERCELQPEDIAGCLLVGGSCLNPYISSAVEKWFDQSVILAFETADEMQLAVAEGAVINALSLTLTGLPVVQPVCAETISLVTQEGKLDLVPRGTKLPNSGDENFSQAIDLQIPQTEETETVSVRVEVVAGDKGDSRRLISEVWNVPAPREESENVSLEYSYDQNQVLQLRLSHSQRDDVPPFIGVREHPLTHVVNPQRVKLRIDATEEKLRTGEIPAGQRREAILRLAEDCSELRQYEKALARLAEYQRVRNEPDTLMLNRMGLYAGYMGDKENEEKYYRLCIEIEPDGSAPWFNLALMKQKQGLYDEAIEATKQAIENDPDCAPYLVLKAEIQNDMGKEFASKEFLKVAAKKFPEMEEQSSWELHWYGVMARLQGDKDLQKKIALARKEHSSSQDTPHLPPQAIFPMLSHGGA
;
A
#
# COMPACT_ATOMS: atom_id res chain seq x y z
N MET A 1 -19.03 20.87 -18.57
CA MET A 1 -20.38 20.24 -18.77
C MET A 1 -21.27 20.57 -17.59
N LYS A 2 -22.58 20.71 -17.75
CA LYS A 2 -23.48 20.99 -16.62
C LYS A 2 -23.83 19.70 -15.88
N ILE A 3 -24.09 19.80 -14.57
CA ILE A 3 -24.52 18.65 -13.78
C ILE A 3 -25.77 17.97 -14.38
N ARG A 4 -26.70 18.75 -14.93
CA ARG A 4 -27.90 18.21 -15.61
C ARG A 4 -27.55 17.29 -16.76
N ASP A 5 -26.55 17.64 -17.54
CA ASP A 5 -26.09 16.83 -18.68
C ASP A 5 -25.44 15.53 -18.20
N LEU A 6 -24.59 15.63 -17.18
CA LEU A 6 -23.92 14.45 -16.58
C LEU A 6 -24.90 13.45 -15.96
N VAL A 7 -25.97 13.94 -15.32
CA VAL A 7 -26.98 13.06 -14.70
C VAL A 7 -28.10 12.66 -15.66
N GLY A 8 -28.02 13.06 -16.95
CA GLY A 8 -29.01 12.70 -18.01
C GLY A 8 -30.35 13.41 -17.89
N LEU A 9 -30.35 14.62 -17.40
CA LEU A 9 -31.53 15.50 -17.35
C LEU A 9 -31.61 16.49 -18.55
N ALA A 10 -30.83 16.30 -19.61
CA ALA A 10 -30.90 17.11 -20.82
C ALA A 10 -32.24 16.90 -21.53
N GLU A 11 -32.77 17.98 -22.15
CA GLU A 11 -34.17 18.13 -22.58
C GLU A 11 -34.70 17.09 -23.61
N GLU A 12 -33.88 16.18 -24.15
CA GLU A 12 -34.25 15.27 -25.24
C GLU A 12 -34.03 13.77 -24.98
N SER A 13 -33.60 13.33 -23.83
CA SER A 13 -33.41 11.91 -23.56
C SER A 13 -34.73 11.21 -23.14
N SER A 14 -35.51 10.82 -24.14
CA SER A 14 -36.83 10.20 -24.01
C SER A 14 -36.83 8.72 -23.57
N SER A 15 -35.70 8.17 -23.12
CA SER A 15 -35.57 6.73 -22.79
C SER A 15 -35.48 6.40 -21.31
N VAL A 16 -35.36 7.37 -20.41
CA VAL A 16 -35.26 7.14 -18.97
C VAL A 16 -36.58 7.52 -18.31
N ASN A 17 -37.18 6.60 -17.56
CA ASN A 17 -38.36 6.86 -16.72
C ASN A 17 -37.94 7.75 -15.54
N LEU A 18 -37.82 9.05 -15.75
CA LEU A 18 -37.62 10.03 -14.71
C LEU A 18 -38.90 10.21 -13.90
N ASP A 19 -38.84 10.10 -12.60
CA ASP A 19 -39.89 10.63 -11.74
C ASP A 19 -39.71 12.14 -11.63
N GLU A 20 -40.32 12.87 -12.59
CA GLU A 20 -40.25 14.34 -12.73
C GLU A 20 -40.78 15.08 -11.48
N THR A 21 -41.41 14.36 -10.56
CA THR A 21 -41.99 14.95 -9.34
C THR A 21 -41.11 14.73 -8.10
N LEU A 22 -39.98 14.05 -8.21
CA LEU A 22 -39.16 13.62 -7.10
C LEU A 22 -38.26 14.75 -6.55
N GLN A 23 -38.71 15.41 -5.48
CA GLN A 23 -37.80 16.24 -4.68
C GLN A 23 -36.88 15.34 -3.89
N CYS A 24 -35.57 15.46 -4.02
CA CYS A 24 -34.62 14.62 -3.32
C CYS A 24 -33.45 15.40 -2.71
N ARG A 25 -32.94 14.87 -1.58
CA ARG A 25 -31.66 15.25 -0.98
C ARG A 25 -30.73 14.05 -1.05
N VAL A 26 -29.56 14.25 -1.64
CA VAL A 26 -28.53 13.21 -1.77
C VAL A 26 -27.23 13.67 -1.13
N LEU A 27 -26.43 12.72 -0.64
CA LEU A 27 -25.11 12.97 -0.04
C LEU A 27 -24.02 12.27 -0.80
N GLY A 28 -22.83 12.88 -0.80
CA GLY A 28 -21.58 12.30 -1.23
C GLY A 28 -20.57 12.44 -0.10
N ILE A 29 -19.86 11.36 0.21
CA ILE A 29 -18.86 11.34 1.28
C ILE A 29 -17.54 10.86 0.69
N ASP A 30 -16.52 11.68 0.82
CA ASP A 30 -15.13 11.26 0.71
C ASP A 30 -14.66 10.78 2.08
N LEU A 31 -14.44 9.47 2.20
CA LEU A 31 -13.84 8.85 3.39
C LEU A 31 -12.33 8.77 3.20
N GLY A 32 -11.63 9.87 3.37
CA GLY A 32 -10.17 9.94 3.13
C GLY A 32 -9.32 9.38 4.28
N THR A 33 -8.06 9.05 3.97
CA THR A 33 -7.09 8.58 4.97
C THR A 33 -6.71 9.69 5.97
N THR A 34 -6.56 10.91 5.48
CA THR A 34 -6.15 12.09 6.27
C THR A 34 -7.32 12.98 6.63
N ASN A 35 -8.16 13.29 5.66
CA ASN A 35 -9.36 14.11 5.83
C ASN A 35 -10.55 13.41 5.19
N SER A 36 -11.74 13.64 5.76
CA SER A 36 -13.01 13.20 5.18
C SER A 36 -13.90 14.41 4.91
N THR A 37 -14.73 14.33 3.89
CA THR A 37 -15.58 15.45 3.42
C THR A 37 -16.99 14.98 3.14
N LEU A 38 -17.95 15.86 3.37
CA LEU A 38 -19.37 15.63 3.15
C LEU A 38 -19.95 16.69 2.21
N ALA A 39 -20.51 16.23 1.08
CA ALA A 39 -21.21 17.07 0.12
C ALA A 39 -22.71 16.73 0.03
N GLU A 40 -23.55 17.70 -0.31
CA GLU A 40 -24.98 17.52 -0.56
C GLU A 40 -25.43 18.16 -1.87
N ILE A 41 -26.45 17.57 -2.49
CA ILE A 41 -27.31 18.21 -3.47
C ILE A 41 -28.75 18.09 -3.00
N CYS A 42 -29.50 19.21 -3.05
CA CYS A 42 -30.95 19.23 -2.91
C CYS A 42 -31.54 19.51 -4.29
N TYR A 43 -32.18 18.50 -4.86
CA TYR A 43 -32.82 18.61 -6.18
C TYR A 43 -34.32 18.87 -6.03
N ASP A 44 -34.83 19.86 -6.77
CA ASP A 44 -36.26 20.21 -6.85
C ASP A 44 -36.65 20.32 -8.34
N PRO A 45 -37.46 19.40 -8.86
CA PRO A 45 -37.87 19.41 -10.23
C PRO A 45 -38.68 20.65 -10.63
N GLU A 46 -39.36 21.30 -9.66
CA GLU A 46 -40.09 22.56 -9.91
C GLU A 46 -39.18 23.76 -10.07
N ASN A 47 -37.89 23.62 -9.66
CA ASN A 47 -36.89 24.65 -9.78
C ASN A 47 -36.03 24.42 -11.03
N PRO A 48 -36.13 25.21 -12.08
CA PRO A 48 -35.39 25.03 -13.33
C PRO A 48 -33.90 25.40 -13.22
N GLN A 49 -33.42 25.79 -12.03
CA GLN A 49 -32.00 26.13 -11.82
C GLN A 49 -31.13 24.89 -11.85
N GLU A 50 -29.89 25.08 -12.30
CA GLU A 50 -28.85 24.03 -12.24
C GLU A 50 -28.71 23.50 -10.81
N PRO A 51 -28.68 22.17 -10.58
CA PRO A 51 -28.35 21.60 -9.29
C PRO A 51 -26.99 22.07 -8.82
N THR A 52 -26.90 22.49 -7.57
CA THR A 52 -25.64 22.98 -7.00
C THR A 52 -25.11 22.02 -5.94
N VAL A 53 -23.82 21.71 -6.04
CA VAL A 53 -23.11 20.98 -5.00
C VAL A 53 -22.75 21.91 -3.86
N ARG A 54 -22.95 21.46 -2.64
CA ARG A 54 -22.52 22.15 -1.44
C ARG A 54 -21.77 21.22 -0.50
N CYS A 55 -20.49 21.46 -0.29
CA CYS A 55 -19.74 20.79 0.79
C CYS A 55 -20.18 21.36 2.14
N ILE A 56 -20.56 20.50 3.07
CA ILE A 56 -21.12 20.89 4.38
C ILE A 56 -19.97 21.19 5.35
N PRO A 57 -19.87 22.43 5.88
CA PRO A 57 -18.96 22.69 6.98
C PRO A 57 -19.40 21.93 8.23
N VAL A 58 -18.51 21.16 8.83
CA VAL A 58 -18.76 20.37 10.03
C VAL A 58 -18.19 21.07 11.24
N ASP A 59 -18.98 21.16 12.32
CA ASP A 59 -18.54 21.68 13.60
C ASP A 59 -17.59 20.69 14.29
N GLN A 60 -16.34 21.05 14.45
CA GLN A 60 -15.28 20.22 15.01
C GLN A 60 -14.81 20.82 16.34
N PRO A 61 -15.28 20.32 17.48
CA PRO A 61 -14.93 20.85 18.78
C PRO A 61 -13.42 20.75 19.04
N THR A 62 -12.82 21.85 19.49
CA THR A 62 -11.45 21.92 19.97
C THR A 62 -11.42 22.44 21.41
N ALA A 63 -10.27 22.34 22.10
CA ALA A 63 -10.11 22.88 23.43
C ALA A 63 -10.31 24.42 23.41
N GLY A 64 -11.55 24.87 23.61
CA GLY A 64 -11.94 26.26 23.79
C GLY A 64 -12.58 26.98 22.60
N ARG A 65 -12.71 26.35 21.40
CA ARG A 65 -13.37 26.96 20.23
C ARG A 65 -14.04 25.91 19.35
N SER A 66 -15.15 26.29 18.69
CA SER A 66 -15.69 25.52 17.56
C SER A 66 -14.88 25.83 16.30
N HIS A 67 -14.50 24.79 15.57
CA HIS A 67 -13.84 24.89 14.28
C HIS A 67 -14.78 24.38 13.18
N TRP A 68 -15.22 25.25 12.31
CA TRP A 68 -16.12 24.94 11.20
C TRP A 68 -15.32 24.79 9.91
N ASN A 69 -15.24 23.56 9.39
CA ASN A 69 -14.53 23.28 8.15
C ASN A 69 -15.20 22.12 7.41
N PRO A 70 -15.33 22.15 6.08
CA PRO A 70 -15.78 20.99 5.31
C PRO A 70 -14.78 19.83 5.35
N LEU A 71 -13.49 20.09 5.53
CA LEU A 71 -12.46 19.07 5.72
C LEU A 71 -12.41 18.65 7.19
N VAL A 72 -12.74 17.40 7.44
CA VAL A 72 -12.72 16.79 8.78
C VAL A 72 -11.51 15.86 8.86
N PRO A 73 -10.49 16.13 9.67
CA PRO A 73 -9.39 15.20 9.91
C PRO A 73 -9.91 13.81 10.28
N SER A 74 -9.46 12.77 9.57
CA SER A 74 -9.84 11.37 9.81
C SER A 74 -9.12 10.81 11.03
N VAL A 75 -9.21 11.53 12.15
CA VAL A 75 -8.60 11.21 13.43
C VAL A 75 -9.67 11.11 14.49
N LEU A 76 -9.58 10.05 15.30
CA LEU A 76 -10.47 9.82 16.45
C LEU A 76 -9.62 9.63 17.71
N ALA A 77 -9.97 10.30 18.79
CA ALA A 77 -9.37 10.14 20.10
C ALA A 77 -10.44 9.82 21.17
N ILE A 78 -10.09 8.96 22.12
CA ILE A 78 -10.85 8.73 23.34
C ILE A 78 -10.06 9.38 24.47
N HIS A 79 -10.52 10.54 24.91
CA HIS A 79 -9.83 11.33 25.91
C HIS A 79 -10.80 11.70 27.04
N GLU A 80 -10.39 11.44 28.29
CA GLU A 80 -11.21 11.68 29.50
C GLU A 80 -12.61 10.99 29.46
N GLY A 81 -12.72 9.89 28.73
CA GLY A 81 -13.96 9.13 28.56
C GLY A 81 -14.90 9.66 27.46
N GLU A 82 -14.51 10.71 26.76
CA GLU A 82 -15.25 11.27 25.63
C GLU A 82 -14.62 10.88 24.29
N GLU A 83 -15.46 10.69 23.27
CA GLU A 83 -15.05 10.49 21.88
C GLU A 83 -14.90 11.84 21.20
N ILE A 84 -13.71 12.13 20.69
CA ILE A 84 -13.37 13.36 19.96
C ILE A 84 -12.98 12.98 18.55
N ILE A 85 -13.57 13.65 17.56
CA ILE A 85 -13.32 13.40 16.13
C ILE A 85 -12.94 14.71 15.43
N GLY A 86 -12.09 14.62 14.43
CA GLY A 86 -11.70 15.74 13.58
C GLY A 86 -10.59 16.58 14.20
N GLU A 87 -10.68 17.89 14.07
CA GLU A 87 -9.65 18.86 14.45
C GLU A 87 -9.24 18.76 15.93
N GLY A 88 -10.18 18.54 16.83
CA GLY A 88 -9.86 18.35 18.24
C GLY A 88 -9.02 17.09 18.50
N ALA A 89 -9.33 15.99 17.83
CA ALA A 89 -8.53 14.76 17.92
C ALA A 89 -7.13 14.93 17.28
N ARG A 90 -7.04 15.69 16.18
CA ARG A 90 -5.76 16.02 15.55
C ARG A 90 -4.87 16.82 16.49
N GLN A 91 -5.39 17.85 17.16
CA GLN A 91 -4.66 18.63 18.16
C GLN A 91 -4.22 17.79 19.37
N LEU A 92 -5.05 16.83 19.80
CA LEU A 92 -4.67 15.89 20.86
C LEU A 92 -3.55 14.94 20.40
N ARG A 93 -3.55 14.50 19.12
CA ARG A 93 -2.48 13.69 18.54
C ARG A 93 -1.14 14.44 18.55
N GLU A 94 -1.13 15.71 18.16
CA GLU A 94 0.06 16.58 18.18
C GLU A 94 0.64 16.75 19.58
N ARG A 95 -0.19 16.56 20.62
CA ARG A 95 0.17 16.63 22.03
C ARG A 95 0.15 15.27 22.73
N GLY A 96 0.31 14.19 21.97
CA GLY A 96 0.09 12.81 22.43
C GLY A 96 0.89 12.45 23.69
N HIS A 97 2.12 12.93 23.80
CA HIS A 97 2.98 12.70 24.96
C HIS A 97 2.48 13.36 26.26
N GLU A 98 1.76 14.49 26.18
CA GLU A 98 1.14 15.17 27.33
C GLU A 98 -0.19 14.54 27.73
N THR A 99 -0.92 14.02 26.75
CA THR A 99 -2.29 13.50 26.93
C THR A 99 -2.33 12.03 27.34
N GLY A 100 -1.19 11.31 27.20
CA GLY A 100 -1.11 9.87 27.46
C GLY A 100 -1.93 9.01 26.49
N LEU A 101 -2.31 9.54 25.34
CA LEU A 101 -3.02 8.81 24.31
C LEU A 101 -2.11 7.76 23.65
N ILE A 102 -2.67 6.60 23.40
CA ILE A 102 -1.96 5.45 22.82
C ILE A 102 -2.50 5.21 21.42
N GLU A 103 -1.64 5.25 20.41
CA GLU A 103 -2.02 4.92 19.03
C GLU A 103 -2.58 3.49 18.98
N GLN A 104 -3.72 3.31 18.27
CA GLN A 104 -4.49 2.06 18.20
C GLN A 104 -5.05 1.55 19.55
N GLY A 105 -5.04 2.38 20.59
CA GLY A 105 -5.63 2.13 21.88
C GLY A 105 -6.70 3.17 22.22
N SER A 106 -6.29 4.42 22.31
CA SER A 106 -7.17 5.57 22.58
C SER A 106 -7.05 6.69 21.54
N LEU A 107 -6.13 6.55 20.58
CA LEU A 107 -5.95 7.42 19.45
C LEU A 107 -5.92 6.59 18.15
N PHE A 108 -6.62 7.05 17.11
CA PHE A 108 -6.74 6.35 15.85
C PHE A 108 -6.57 7.33 14.69
N SER A 109 -5.56 7.09 13.88
CA SER A 109 -5.26 7.87 12.68
C SER A 109 -4.94 6.93 11.51
N CYS A 110 -5.10 7.41 10.26
CA CYS A 110 -4.83 6.63 9.05
C CYS A 110 -5.52 5.25 8.99
N VAL A 111 -6.65 5.08 9.66
CA VAL A 111 -7.35 3.81 9.85
C VAL A 111 -7.84 3.20 8.55
N LYS A 112 -8.12 4.01 7.52
CA LYS A 112 -8.52 3.56 6.18
C LYS A 112 -7.50 2.59 5.57
N ASN A 113 -6.22 2.76 5.89
CA ASN A 113 -5.15 1.86 5.42
C ASN A 113 -5.23 0.44 6.01
N ASP A 114 -5.99 0.26 7.08
CA ASP A 114 -6.20 -1.04 7.74
C ASP A 114 -7.52 -1.72 7.32
N MET A 115 -8.30 -1.11 6.38
CA MET A 115 -9.50 -1.73 5.81
C MET A 115 -9.16 -3.03 5.10
N GLY A 116 -10.03 -4.03 5.22
CA GLY A 116 -9.84 -5.37 4.66
C GLY A 116 -8.87 -6.26 5.46
N LEU A 117 -8.17 -5.71 6.46
CA LEU A 117 -7.31 -6.49 7.34
C LEU A 117 -8.12 -7.10 8.48
N LYS A 118 -7.87 -8.38 8.78
CA LYS A 118 -8.39 -9.03 10.00
C LYS A 118 -7.58 -8.56 11.23
N ARG A 119 -7.45 -7.24 11.37
CA ARG A 119 -6.70 -6.63 12.46
C ARG A 119 -7.61 -6.29 13.62
N THR A 120 -7.17 -6.63 14.81
CA THR A 120 -7.83 -6.20 16.05
C THR A 120 -6.92 -5.24 16.80
N TYR A 121 -7.42 -4.06 17.11
CA TYR A 121 -6.74 -3.11 17.99
C TYR A 121 -6.94 -3.57 19.44
N HIS A 122 -6.05 -4.43 19.93
CA HIS A 122 -6.21 -5.16 21.19
C HIS A 122 -6.29 -4.25 22.43
N MET A 123 -5.62 -3.09 22.37
CA MET A 123 -5.65 -2.11 23.46
C MET A 123 -6.87 -1.20 23.41
N ALA A 124 -7.63 -1.24 22.32
CA ALA A 124 -8.79 -0.39 22.15
C ALA A 124 -10.03 -0.94 22.91
N PRO A 125 -10.90 -0.06 23.39
CA PRO A 125 -12.18 -0.44 23.99
C PRO A 125 -13.08 -1.20 23.00
N SER A 126 -14.08 -1.90 23.51
CA SER A 126 -15.11 -2.52 22.66
C SER A 126 -15.78 -1.48 21.78
N GLY A 127 -15.98 -1.79 20.49
CA GLY A 127 -16.51 -0.88 19.47
C GLY A 127 -15.49 0.08 18.85
N TYR A 128 -14.18 -0.14 19.12
CA TYR A 128 -13.06 0.58 18.50
C TYR A 128 -11.94 -0.37 18.06
N ARG A 129 -12.24 -1.66 17.89
CA ARG A 129 -11.23 -2.71 17.72
C ARG A 129 -10.89 -3.05 16.26
N SER A 130 -11.57 -2.45 15.30
CA SER A 130 -11.33 -2.68 13.88
C SER A 130 -11.40 -1.38 13.07
N ALA A 131 -10.79 -1.40 11.88
CA ALA A 131 -10.85 -0.28 10.95
C ALA A 131 -12.31 0.09 10.60
N ALA A 132 -13.16 -0.90 10.37
CA ALA A 132 -14.57 -0.69 10.10
C ALA A 132 -15.33 -0.04 11.26
N GLU A 133 -15.02 -0.40 12.52
CA GLU A 133 -15.65 0.23 13.70
C GLU A 133 -15.24 1.70 13.85
N ILE A 134 -13.96 2.01 13.71
CA ILE A 134 -13.44 3.39 13.80
C ILE A 134 -14.00 4.25 12.66
N SER A 135 -13.92 3.77 11.43
CA SER A 135 -14.46 4.50 10.27
C SER A 135 -15.98 4.66 10.35
N GLY A 136 -16.67 3.67 10.93
CA GLY A 136 -18.11 3.76 11.19
C GLY A 136 -18.46 4.89 12.17
N ARG A 137 -17.60 5.20 13.14
CA ARG A 137 -17.79 6.33 14.05
C ARG A 137 -17.55 7.67 13.35
N LEU A 138 -16.52 7.77 12.53
CA LEU A 138 -16.28 8.94 11.69
C LEU A 138 -17.48 9.18 10.75
N LEU A 139 -17.96 8.15 10.06
CA LEU A 139 -19.15 8.25 9.20
C LEU A 139 -20.41 8.64 9.99
N ARG A 140 -20.59 8.12 11.21
CA ARG A 140 -21.69 8.55 12.09
C ARG A 140 -21.58 10.03 12.46
N TYR A 141 -20.38 10.52 12.71
CA TYR A 141 -20.14 11.93 12.99
C TYR A 141 -20.55 12.81 11.81
N LEU A 142 -20.18 12.45 10.58
CA LEU A 142 -20.59 13.13 9.36
C LEU A 142 -22.10 13.02 9.11
N HIS A 143 -22.69 11.85 9.36
CA HIS A 143 -24.14 11.67 9.27
C HIS A 143 -24.91 12.59 10.20
N ASN A 144 -24.50 12.65 11.46
CA ASN A 144 -25.11 13.54 12.45
C ASN A 144 -24.95 15.03 12.04
N ALA A 145 -23.80 15.41 11.45
CA ALA A 145 -23.60 16.76 10.92
C ALA A 145 -24.60 17.06 9.79
N ALA A 146 -24.81 16.14 8.85
CA ALA A 146 -25.78 16.26 7.78
C ALA A 146 -27.22 16.44 8.30
N LEU A 147 -27.60 15.64 9.31
CA LEU A 147 -28.96 15.74 9.92
C LEU A 147 -29.13 17.01 10.77
N LYS A 148 -28.08 17.50 11.41
CA LYS A 148 -28.11 18.78 12.16
C LYS A 148 -28.27 19.98 11.21
N GLU A 149 -27.66 19.93 10.05
CA GLU A 149 -27.78 20.97 9.03
C GLU A 149 -29.20 21.02 8.43
N LYS A 150 -29.72 19.85 8.04
CA LYS A 150 -31.10 19.69 7.55
C LYS A 150 -31.70 18.41 8.13
N SER A 151 -32.87 18.50 8.73
CA SER A 151 -33.57 17.34 9.32
C SER A 151 -34.12 16.37 8.27
N GLN A 152 -34.11 16.73 6.97
CA GLN A 152 -34.53 15.83 5.87
C GLN A 152 -33.53 14.69 5.73
N THR A 153 -34.00 13.45 5.85
CA THR A 153 -33.19 12.25 5.61
C THR A 153 -32.81 12.18 4.13
N PRO A 154 -31.53 11.95 3.81
CA PRO A 154 -31.11 11.78 2.41
C PRO A 154 -31.72 10.49 1.83
N GLN A 155 -32.17 10.55 0.59
CA GLN A 155 -32.69 9.39 -0.15
C GLN A 155 -31.59 8.43 -0.58
N ARG A 156 -30.39 8.95 -0.83
CA ARG A 156 -29.23 8.17 -1.21
C ARG A 156 -27.95 8.84 -0.71
N THR A 157 -26.94 8.02 -0.44
CA THR A 157 -25.59 8.47 -0.07
C THR A 157 -24.57 7.63 -0.83
N ALA A 158 -23.69 8.28 -1.58
CA ALA A 158 -22.52 7.63 -2.15
C ALA A 158 -21.29 7.86 -1.24
N ILE A 159 -20.48 6.84 -1.05
CA ILE A 159 -19.23 6.88 -0.29
C ILE A 159 -18.11 6.48 -1.23
N THR A 160 -16.99 7.22 -1.22
CA THR A 160 -15.87 6.93 -2.08
C THR A 160 -14.89 5.95 -1.44
N VAL A 161 -14.25 5.21 -2.32
CA VAL A 161 -13.19 4.25 -1.99
C VAL A 161 -12.04 4.40 -2.98
N PRO A 162 -10.79 4.12 -2.59
CA PRO A 162 -9.69 4.02 -3.53
C PRO A 162 -10.04 3.05 -4.66
N ALA A 163 -9.70 3.40 -5.88
CA ALA A 163 -10.00 2.54 -7.04
C ALA A 163 -9.32 1.17 -6.95
N SER A 164 -8.16 1.13 -6.28
CA SER A 164 -7.40 -0.09 -5.99
C SER A 164 -8.00 -0.96 -4.88
N PHE A 165 -9.07 -0.50 -4.17
CA PHE A 165 -9.72 -1.28 -3.12
C PHE A 165 -10.38 -2.53 -3.68
N GLN A 166 -10.01 -3.66 -3.08
CA GLN A 166 -10.55 -4.97 -3.40
C GLN A 166 -11.79 -5.30 -2.56
N ALA A 167 -12.43 -6.40 -2.87
CA ALA A 167 -13.69 -6.82 -2.26
C ALA A 167 -13.69 -6.74 -0.72
N ALA A 168 -12.64 -7.19 -0.04
CA ALA A 168 -12.57 -7.15 1.43
C ALA A 168 -12.54 -5.73 2.00
N GLN A 169 -11.83 -4.81 1.33
CA GLN A 169 -11.75 -3.40 1.74
C GLN A 169 -13.07 -2.67 1.48
N ARG A 170 -13.72 -2.95 0.34
CA ARG A 170 -15.05 -2.42 0.00
C ARG A 170 -16.12 -2.94 0.97
N GLU A 171 -16.05 -4.22 1.37
CA GLU A 171 -16.95 -4.80 2.37
C GLU A 171 -16.78 -4.16 3.74
N ASP A 172 -15.54 -3.94 4.20
CA ASP A 172 -15.28 -3.24 5.46
C ASP A 172 -15.77 -1.78 5.39
N THR A 173 -15.67 -1.12 4.22
CA THR A 173 -16.24 0.22 4.00
C THR A 173 -17.77 0.19 4.06
N ALA A 174 -18.42 -0.79 3.44
CA ALA A 174 -19.87 -0.97 3.54
C ALA A 174 -20.31 -1.26 4.98
N LYS A 175 -19.56 -2.07 5.71
CA LYS A 175 -19.79 -2.33 7.14
C LYS A 175 -19.62 -1.06 7.96
N ALA A 176 -18.60 -0.25 7.71
CA ALA A 176 -18.39 1.05 8.35
C ALA A 176 -19.56 2.00 8.06
N ALA A 177 -20.04 2.06 6.82
CA ALA A 177 -21.21 2.84 6.44
C ALA A 177 -22.45 2.44 7.22
N LYS A 178 -22.72 1.15 7.31
CA LYS A 178 -23.85 0.62 8.11
C LYS A 178 -23.72 0.99 9.59
N LEU A 179 -22.52 0.88 10.17
CA LEU A 179 -22.25 1.32 11.54
C LEU A 179 -22.41 2.83 11.71
N GLY A 180 -22.13 3.60 10.67
CA GLY A 180 -22.34 5.05 10.59
C GLY A 180 -23.79 5.49 10.43
N GLY A 181 -24.70 4.55 10.14
CA GLY A 181 -26.13 4.83 9.93
C GLY A 181 -26.53 5.04 8.47
N PHE A 182 -25.65 4.68 7.51
CA PHE A 182 -25.93 4.69 6.09
C PHE A 182 -26.32 3.30 5.61
N ASP A 183 -27.39 3.23 4.82
CA ASP A 183 -27.86 2.00 4.16
C ASP A 183 -27.47 2.09 2.68
N LEU A 184 -26.31 1.55 2.34
CA LEU A 184 -25.77 1.61 0.98
C LEU A 184 -26.51 0.63 0.07
N LYS A 185 -26.84 1.10 -1.12
CA LYS A 185 -27.40 0.33 -2.22
C LYS A 185 -26.33 -0.01 -3.25
N SER A 186 -26.68 -0.81 -4.23
CA SER A 186 -25.82 -1.07 -5.38
C SER A 186 -25.44 0.23 -6.08
N GLY A 187 -24.13 0.41 -6.36
CA GLY A 187 -23.57 1.61 -7.00
C GLY A 187 -23.26 2.79 -6.03
N ASP A 188 -23.47 2.63 -4.72
CA ASP A 188 -23.18 3.68 -3.74
C ASP A 188 -21.71 3.75 -3.30
N LEU A 189 -20.90 2.73 -3.62
CA LEU A 189 -19.45 2.80 -3.51
C LEU A 189 -18.84 3.25 -4.84
N LEU A 190 -18.22 4.42 -4.84
CA LEU A 190 -17.65 5.03 -6.04
C LEU A 190 -16.14 5.15 -5.90
N ASP A 191 -15.40 4.86 -6.96
CA ASP A 191 -13.95 4.99 -7.00
C ASP A 191 -13.53 6.47 -6.93
N GLU A 192 -12.57 6.81 -6.05
CA GLU A 192 -12.11 8.19 -5.82
C GLU A 192 -11.66 8.91 -7.09
N PRO A 193 -10.82 8.31 -7.97
CA PRO A 193 -10.42 8.97 -9.22
C PRO A 193 -11.61 9.25 -10.15
N VAL A 194 -12.59 8.35 -10.18
CA VAL A 194 -13.82 8.52 -10.99
C VAL A 194 -14.66 9.66 -10.43
N ALA A 195 -14.81 9.72 -9.10
CA ALA A 195 -15.52 10.82 -8.45
C ALA A 195 -14.85 12.17 -8.76
N ALA A 196 -13.53 12.26 -8.65
CA ALA A 196 -12.78 13.46 -8.97
C ALA A 196 -12.96 13.92 -10.42
N LEU A 197 -12.93 12.96 -11.36
CA LEU A 197 -13.20 13.25 -12.78
C LEU A 197 -14.61 13.80 -12.99
N ILE A 198 -15.63 13.21 -12.38
CA ILE A 198 -17.02 13.71 -12.44
C ILE A 198 -17.09 15.17 -11.93
N SER A 199 -16.46 15.48 -10.79
CA SER A 199 -16.42 16.84 -10.28
C SER A 199 -15.69 17.80 -11.22
N TYR A 200 -14.55 17.38 -11.78
CA TYR A 200 -13.81 18.21 -12.74
C TYR A 200 -14.66 18.55 -13.97
N MET A 201 -15.30 17.55 -14.58
CA MET A 201 -16.18 17.73 -15.74
C MET A 201 -17.39 18.63 -15.44
N ALA A 202 -17.91 18.58 -14.20
CA ALA A 202 -19.02 19.45 -13.80
C ALA A 202 -18.62 20.91 -13.62
N ARG A 203 -17.31 21.19 -13.37
CA ARG A 203 -16.78 22.54 -13.12
C ARG A 203 -16.17 23.19 -14.36
N TYR A 204 -15.42 22.39 -15.13
CA TYR A 204 -14.57 22.89 -16.21
C TYR A 204 -15.03 22.34 -17.56
N SER A 205 -14.91 23.16 -18.60
CA SER A 205 -15.29 22.79 -19.97
C SER A 205 -14.10 22.36 -20.84
N GLU A 206 -12.91 22.29 -20.28
CA GLU A 206 -11.68 21.98 -21.03
C GLU A 206 -11.71 20.61 -21.69
N ILE A 207 -12.37 19.65 -21.05
CA ILE A 207 -12.58 18.31 -21.62
C ILE A 207 -13.67 18.33 -22.70
N ASP A 208 -14.69 19.19 -22.57
CA ASP A 208 -15.87 19.21 -23.45
C ASP A 208 -15.49 19.43 -24.93
N ASP A 209 -14.50 20.30 -25.18
CA ASP A 209 -14.03 20.61 -26.53
C ASP A 209 -13.19 19.47 -27.15
N ALA A 210 -12.63 18.59 -26.31
CA ALA A 210 -11.83 17.45 -26.74
C ALA A 210 -12.67 16.18 -26.97
N ILE A 211 -13.88 16.12 -26.40
CA ILE A 211 -14.76 14.97 -26.54
C ILE A 211 -15.37 14.95 -27.95
N SER A 212 -15.18 13.85 -28.63
CA SER A 212 -15.71 13.58 -29.98
C SER A 212 -16.31 12.18 -30.03
N GLU A 213 -16.72 11.73 -31.23
CA GLU A 213 -17.16 10.35 -31.45
C GLU A 213 -16.00 9.35 -31.19
N ASP A 214 -14.76 9.77 -31.48
CA ASP A 214 -13.58 8.99 -31.11
C ASP A 214 -13.26 9.19 -29.60
N PRO A 215 -13.07 8.08 -28.83
CA PRO A 215 -12.78 8.18 -27.39
C PRO A 215 -11.45 8.87 -27.14
N ILE A 216 -11.41 9.70 -26.10
CA ILE A 216 -10.16 10.25 -25.57
C ILE A 216 -9.74 9.48 -24.31
N THR A 217 -8.51 9.04 -24.27
CA THR A 217 -7.97 8.33 -23.11
C THR A 217 -7.41 9.32 -22.09
N MET A 218 -7.95 9.28 -20.89
CA MET A 218 -7.58 10.14 -19.77
C MET A 218 -7.01 9.31 -18.62
N LEU A 219 -5.95 9.83 -17.98
CA LEU A 219 -5.42 9.30 -16.75
C LEU A 219 -5.82 10.21 -15.59
N VAL A 220 -6.37 9.65 -14.54
CA VAL A 220 -6.62 10.35 -13.27
C VAL A 220 -5.60 9.86 -12.25
N PHE A 221 -4.77 10.77 -11.76
CA PHE A 221 -3.74 10.54 -10.77
C PHE A 221 -4.21 11.11 -9.43
N ASP A 222 -4.68 10.25 -8.55
CA ASP A 222 -5.11 10.62 -7.20
C ASP A 222 -3.99 10.30 -6.19
N PHE A 223 -3.30 11.34 -5.74
CA PHE A 223 -2.26 11.22 -4.74
C PHE A 223 -2.71 11.87 -3.43
N GLY A 224 -3.31 11.06 -2.58
CA GLY A 224 -3.85 11.43 -1.29
C GLY A 224 -2.83 11.45 -0.15
N GLY A 225 -3.36 11.41 1.08
CA GLY A 225 -2.53 11.37 2.29
C GLY A 225 -1.93 10.00 2.58
N GLY A 226 -2.57 8.90 2.17
CA GLY A 226 -2.15 7.53 2.51
C GLY A 226 -2.18 6.54 1.34
N THR A 227 -2.81 6.89 0.23
CA THR A 227 -2.91 6.07 -0.98
C THR A 227 -2.50 6.87 -2.20
N CYS A 228 -2.04 6.16 -3.22
CA CYS A 228 -1.78 6.67 -4.55
C CYS A 228 -2.52 5.77 -5.53
N ASP A 229 -3.58 6.30 -6.12
CA ASP A 229 -4.47 5.58 -7.00
C ASP A 229 -4.45 6.19 -8.40
N VAL A 230 -4.39 5.34 -9.41
CA VAL A 230 -4.42 5.75 -10.82
C VAL A 230 -5.54 5.02 -11.50
N ALA A 231 -6.39 5.77 -12.21
CA ALA A 231 -7.39 5.22 -13.09
C ALA A 231 -7.17 5.73 -14.51
N ILE A 232 -7.29 4.85 -15.48
CA ILE A 232 -7.29 5.20 -16.90
C ILE A 232 -8.70 4.95 -17.43
N VAL A 233 -9.26 5.95 -18.10
CA VAL A 233 -10.63 5.93 -18.60
C VAL A 233 -10.67 6.44 -20.04
N ASP A 234 -11.54 5.85 -20.86
CA ASP A 234 -11.94 6.41 -22.14
C ASP A 234 -13.21 7.24 -21.96
N ILE A 235 -13.22 8.43 -22.54
CA ILE A 235 -14.36 9.33 -22.57
C ILE A 235 -14.75 9.53 -24.03
N ALA A 236 -15.99 9.20 -24.36
CA ALA A 236 -16.54 9.39 -25.70
C ALA A 236 -17.93 10.07 -25.64
N GLN A 237 -18.30 10.75 -26.70
CA GLN A 237 -19.67 11.22 -26.87
C GLN A 237 -20.57 10.02 -27.15
N GLY A 238 -21.71 9.91 -26.46
CA GLY A 238 -22.72 8.92 -26.75
C GLY A 238 -23.34 9.14 -28.14
N GLU A 239 -24.06 8.17 -28.67
CA GLU A 239 -24.84 8.34 -29.92
C GLU A 239 -25.82 9.50 -29.76
N GLU A 240 -26.32 10.09 -30.89
CA GLU A 240 -27.18 11.28 -30.85
C GLU A 240 -28.31 11.19 -29.79
N GLY A 241 -28.21 12.04 -28.75
CA GLY A 241 -29.14 12.08 -27.62
C GLY A 241 -28.80 11.12 -26.45
N GLU A 242 -27.71 10.39 -26.51
CA GLU A 242 -27.23 9.54 -25.42
C GLU A 242 -26.24 10.28 -24.50
N ARG A 243 -26.13 9.78 -23.27
CA ARG A 243 -25.17 10.25 -22.27
C ARG A 243 -23.72 10.07 -22.72
N LEU A 244 -22.86 10.91 -22.16
CA LEU A 244 -21.43 10.72 -22.24
C LEU A 244 -21.07 9.30 -21.77
N THR A 245 -20.27 8.60 -22.53
CA THR A 245 -19.77 7.28 -22.16
C THR A 245 -18.41 7.44 -21.52
N ILE A 246 -18.28 7.04 -20.28
CA ILE A 246 -17.00 6.96 -19.57
C ILE A 246 -16.75 5.49 -19.26
N SER A 247 -15.70 4.94 -19.85
CA SER A 247 -15.37 3.53 -19.74
C SER A 247 -14.03 3.36 -19.03
N PRO A 248 -13.98 2.87 -17.78
CA PRO A 248 -12.72 2.54 -17.13
C PRO A 248 -11.96 1.46 -17.90
N LEU A 249 -10.71 1.73 -18.27
CA LEU A 249 -9.82 0.80 -18.96
C LEU A 249 -8.95 0.01 -17.98
N ALA A 250 -8.37 0.71 -17.01
CA ALA A 250 -7.58 0.09 -15.96
C ALA A 250 -7.58 0.94 -14.70
N VAL A 251 -7.24 0.26 -13.62
CA VAL A 251 -6.96 0.86 -12.31
C VAL A 251 -5.64 0.29 -11.82
N SER A 252 -4.80 1.12 -11.20
CA SER A 252 -3.57 0.64 -10.58
C SER A 252 -3.86 -0.37 -9.47
N ARG A 253 -2.91 -1.25 -9.19
CA ARG A 253 -2.95 -2.06 -7.98
C ARG A 253 -2.89 -1.17 -6.75
N TYR A 254 -3.33 -1.70 -5.61
CA TYR A 254 -3.25 -0.97 -4.35
C TYR A 254 -1.81 -0.61 -4.00
N HIS A 255 -1.54 0.68 -3.89
CA HIS A 255 -0.26 1.23 -3.46
C HIS A 255 -0.45 2.05 -2.19
N ARG A 256 0.09 1.54 -1.08
CA ARG A 256 0.18 2.30 0.15
C ARG A 256 1.31 3.31 0.02
N LEU A 257 0.98 4.45 -0.53
CA LEU A 257 1.89 5.57 -0.78
C LEU A 257 1.09 6.85 -0.66
N GLY A 258 1.53 7.80 0.15
CA GLY A 258 0.80 9.04 0.33
C GLY A 258 1.66 10.15 0.94
N GLY A 259 1.03 11.28 1.19
CA GLY A 259 1.66 12.43 1.84
C GLY A 259 2.28 12.11 3.19
N VAL A 260 1.68 11.17 3.94
CA VAL A 260 2.20 10.70 5.24
C VAL A 260 3.55 10.02 5.11
N ASP A 261 3.81 9.29 4.01
CA ASP A 261 5.12 8.65 3.78
C ASP A 261 6.21 9.70 3.54
N ILE A 262 5.85 10.82 2.90
CA ILE A 262 6.75 11.96 2.73
C ILE A 262 7.00 12.64 4.09
N ASP A 263 5.96 12.81 4.92
CA ASP A 263 6.10 13.39 6.26
C ASP A 263 7.00 12.53 7.15
N GLN A 264 6.86 11.21 7.09
CA GLN A 264 7.76 10.27 7.77
C GLN A 264 9.20 10.42 7.27
N ALA A 265 9.38 10.56 5.96
CA ALA A 265 10.71 10.78 5.39
C ALA A 265 11.35 12.08 5.90
N ILE A 266 10.58 13.18 5.94
CA ILE A 266 11.04 14.45 6.50
C ILE A 266 11.38 14.31 7.99
N PHE A 267 10.55 13.59 8.74
CA PHE A 267 10.85 13.34 10.16
C PHE A 267 12.19 12.61 10.32
N TYR A 268 12.41 11.47 9.67
CA TYR A 268 13.61 10.68 9.85
C TYR A 268 14.87 11.31 9.25
N GLU A 269 14.75 11.99 8.13
CA GLU A 269 15.91 12.53 7.40
C GLU A 269 16.26 13.97 7.78
N VAL A 270 15.32 14.73 8.31
CA VAL A 270 15.52 16.17 8.61
C VAL A 270 15.29 16.49 10.08
N LEU A 271 14.12 16.15 10.65
CA LEU A 271 13.79 16.56 12.02
C LEU A 271 14.49 15.73 13.08
N LEU A 272 14.57 14.41 12.91
CA LEU A 272 15.27 13.56 13.87
C LEU A 272 16.75 13.95 14.01
N PRO A 273 17.51 14.21 12.94
CA PRO A 273 18.86 14.80 13.07
C PRO A 273 18.89 16.11 13.86
N GLN A 274 17.93 17.04 13.65
CA GLN A 274 17.86 18.29 14.41
C GLN A 274 17.61 18.02 15.91
N ILE A 275 16.71 17.08 16.24
CA ILE A 275 16.45 16.64 17.62
C ILE A 275 17.71 16.08 18.27
N LEU A 276 18.40 15.19 17.58
CA LEU A 276 19.61 14.53 18.10
C LEU A 276 20.73 15.55 18.35
N GLU A 277 20.95 16.48 17.42
CA GLU A 277 21.96 17.54 17.53
C GLU A 277 21.65 18.49 18.69
N GLN A 278 20.42 18.99 18.79
CA GLN A 278 20.02 19.95 19.83
C GLN A 278 20.09 19.34 21.24
N ASN A 279 19.89 18.04 21.37
CA ASN A 279 19.93 17.36 22.67
C ASN A 279 21.27 16.66 22.97
N ASN A 280 22.27 16.78 22.09
CA ASN A 280 23.55 16.08 22.21
C ASN A 280 23.42 14.56 22.40
N ILE A 281 22.55 13.91 21.61
CA ILE A 281 22.25 12.49 21.70
C ILE A 281 22.77 11.79 20.44
N SER A 282 23.42 10.64 20.62
CA SER A 282 23.79 9.78 19.50
C SER A 282 22.55 9.09 18.93
N PRO A 283 22.45 8.85 17.61
CA PRO A 283 21.38 8.04 17.00
C PRO A 283 21.22 6.65 17.66
N PHE A 284 22.27 6.10 18.24
CA PHE A 284 22.31 4.78 18.91
C PHE A 284 21.81 4.81 20.36
N ASP A 285 21.63 5.98 20.95
CA ASP A 285 21.11 6.15 22.32
C ASP A 285 19.58 6.03 22.38
N LEU A 286 18.93 5.96 21.22
CA LEU A 286 17.50 5.78 21.04
C LEU A 286 17.26 4.49 20.28
N ASP A 287 16.51 3.57 20.88
CA ASP A 287 16.10 2.33 20.23
C ASP A 287 15.02 2.55 19.18
N PHE A 288 14.69 1.49 18.45
CA PHE A 288 13.67 1.51 17.42
C PHE A 288 12.30 1.94 17.98
N ASP A 289 11.89 1.35 19.09
CA ASP A 289 10.57 1.60 19.68
C ASP A 289 10.43 3.06 20.13
N CYS A 290 11.49 3.65 20.69
CA CYS A 290 11.51 5.07 21.03
C CYS A 290 11.33 5.96 19.78
N LYS A 291 12.11 5.71 18.73
CA LYS A 291 12.03 6.49 17.48
C LYS A 291 10.66 6.32 16.78
N LYS A 292 10.16 5.08 16.67
CA LYS A 292 8.97 4.74 15.89
C LYS A 292 7.66 5.01 16.63
N SER A 293 7.61 4.66 17.92
CA SER A 293 6.36 4.68 18.68
C SER A 293 6.18 5.93 19.54
N ILE A 294 7.25 6.73 19.72
CA ILE A 294 7.22 7.92 20.58
C ILE A 294 7.56 9.18 19.78
N LEU A 295 8.75 9.23 19.18
CA LEU A 295 9.22 10.45 18.50
C LEU A 295 8.48 10.71 17.18
N GLU A 296 8.30 9.71 16.34
CA GLU A 296 7.59 9.87 15.08
C GLU A 296 6.17 10.42 15.29
N PRO A 297 5.31 9.83 16.14
CA PRO A 297 3.98 10.38 16.39
C PRO A 297 3.99 11.79 16.98
N ALA A 298 4.97 12.09 17.82
CA ALA A 298 5.08 13.41 18.46
C ALA A 298 5.46 14.53 17.47
N PHE A 299 6.28 14.22 16.46
CA PHE A 299 6.86 15.25 15.58
C PHE A 299 6.41 15.16 14.12
N ILE A 300 5.65 14.13 13.71
CA ILE A 300 5.21 13.97 12.31
C ILE A 300 4.29 15.12 11.85
N GLY A 301 3.48 15.68 12.74
CA GLY A 301 2.65 16.84 12.44
C GLY A 301 3.47 18.11 12.14
N ILE A 302 4.67 18.23 12.73
CA ILE A 302 5.63 19.31 12.45
C ILE A 302 6.23 19.15 11.06
N ALA A 303 6.57 17.91 10.68
CA ALA A 303 7.04 17.58 9.33
C ALA A 303 6.00 17.97 8.27
N GLU A 304 4.73 17.59 8.49
CA GLU A 304 3.61 17.95 7.62
C GLU A 304 3.46 19.47 7.47
N GLN A 305 3.44 20.22 8.59
CA GLN A 305 3.31 21.67 8.57
C GLN A 305 4.47 22.35 7.81
N LEU A 306 5.70 21.92 8.05
CA LEU A 306 6.87 22.45 7.35
C LEU A 306 6.82 22.13 5.85
N LYS A 307 6.45 20.91 5.47
CA LYS A 307 6.24 20.51 4.08
C LYS A 307 5.24 21.42 3.38
N ILE A 308 4.07 21.59 3.98
CA ILE A 308 3.00 22.44 3.41
C ILE A 308 3.51 23.89 3.22
N ARG A 309 4.14 24.48 4.25
CA ARG A 309 4.66 25.86 4.16
C ARG A 309 5.73 26.04 3.10
N VAL A 310 6.63 25.06 2.93
CA VAL A 310 7.65 25.08 1.86
C VAL A 310 6.97 25.00 0.50
N CYS A 311 6.05 24.06 0.30
CA CYS A 311 5.32 23.88 -0.95
C CYS A 311 4.49 25.12 -1.33
N GLU A 312 3.70 25.67 -0.40
CA GLU A 312 2.95 26.91 -0.64
C GLU A 312 3.84 28.08 -1.05
N LYS A 313 5.00 28.21 -0.40
CA LYS A 313 5.93 29.30 -0.72
C LYS A 313 6.49 29.15 -2.13
N ILE A 314 6.87 27.94 -2.53
CA ILE A 314 7.37 27.64 -3.86
C ILE A 314 6.28 27.84 -4.91
N SER A 315 5.06 27.37 -4.65
CA SER A 315 3.92 27.56 -5.56
C SER A 315 3.61 29.04 -5.80
N ARG A 316 3.71 29.89 -4.76
CA ARG A 316 3.56 31.35 -4.91
C ARG A 316 4.68 32.00 -5.72
N LEU A 317 5.90 31.47 -5.63
CA LEU A 317 7.05 31.96 -6.42
C LEU A 317 7.00 31.47 -7.86
N LYS A 318 6.24 30.41 -8.15
CA LYS A 318 6.15 29.74 -9.45
C LYS A 318 7.53 29.29 -9.99
N ASP A 319 8.44 28.98 -9.09
CA ASP A 319 9.83 28.58 -9.44
C ASP A 319 10.34 27.55 -8.43
N THR A 320 10.43 26.33 -8.85
CA THR A 320 10.91 25.19 -8.04
C THR A 320 12.43 25.22 -7.81
N SER A 321 13.15 26.08 -8.51
CA SER A 321 14.61 26.24 -8.36
C SER A 321 15.01 27.22 -7.27
N THR A 322 14.05 28.02 -6.78
CA THR A 322 14.31 29.02 -5.73
C THR A 322 14.53 28.33 -4.39
N GLU A 323 15.64 28.67 -3.73
CA GLU A 323 15.89 28.20 -2.38
C GLU A 323 14.93 28.83 -1.38
N VAL A 324 14.19 27.98 -0.66
CA VAL A 324 13.21 28.37 0.35
C VAL A 324 13.55 27.66 1.65
N LYS A 325 13.58 28.41 2.76
CA LYS A 325 13.63 27.86 4.10
C LYS A 325 12.37 28.26 4.88
N GLN A 326 11.73 27.33 5.53
CA GLN A 326 10.66 27.56 6.48
C GLN A 326 11.09 27.11 7.87
N VAL A 327 10.67 27.88 8.86
CA VAL A 327 10.97 27.66 10.29
C VAL A 327 9.66 27.81 11.05
N LEU A 328 9.38 26.93 11.99
CA LEU A 328 8.35 27.11 12.99
C LEU A 328 9.02 27.75 14.23
N PRO A 329 8.69 29.00 14.58
CA PRO A 329 9.34 29.71 15.69
C PRO A 329 8.75 29.28 17.05
N GLU A 330 8.73 27.99 17.29
CA GLU A 330 8.13 27.34 18.46
C GLU A 330 9.09 26.29 19.01
N GLU A 331 8.90 25.96 20.27
CA GLU A 331 9.63 24.92 20.99
C GLU A 331 8.68 23.74 21.16
N PHE A 332 9.14 22.55 20.80
CA PHE A 332 8.41 21.31 20.93
C PHE A 332 9.18 20.38 21.85
N GLU A 333 8.48 19.77 22.81
CA GLU A 333 9.07 18.88 23.80
C GLU A 333 8.47 17.48 23.68
N CYS A 334 9.29 16.44 23.81
CA CYS A 334 8.85 15.06 23.96
C CYS A 334 9.52 14.42 25.15
N VAL A 335 8.74 13.80 26.03
CA VAL A 335 9.24 13.12 27.22
C VAL A 335 9.33 11.62 26.95
N LEU A 336 10.52 11.07 27.08
CA LEU A 336 10.77 9.63 26.88
C LEU A 336 10.33 8.82 28.11
N PRO A 337 10.09 7.50 27.98
CA PRO A 337 9.71 6.63 29.10
C PRO A 337 10.73 6.57 30.25
N ASP A 338 11.99 6.82 29.96
CA ASP A 338 13.06 6.89 30.94
C ASP A 338 13.16 8.25 31.68
N GLY A 339 12.24 9.19 31.35
CA GLY A 339 12.16 10.52 31.94
C GLY A 339 13.06 11.57 31.27
N ARG A 340 13.85 11.23 30.24
CA ARG A 340 14.58 12.22 29.45
C ARG A 340 13.58 13.10 28.68
N ARG A 341 13.90 14.39 28.59
CA ARG A 341 13.14 15.36 27.79
C ARG A 341 13.95 15.72 26.57
N LEU A 342 13.34 15.55 25.40
CA LEU A 342 13.93 15.94 24.14
C LEU A 342 13.24 17.21 23.64
N LEU A 343 14.05 18.21 23.30
CA LEU A 343 13.59 19.49 22.79
C LEU A 343 13.88 19.60 21.29
N LEU A 344 12.95 20.22 20.58
CA LEU A 344 13.14 20.65 19.20
C LEU A 344 12.76 22.11 19.08
N GLU A 345 13.77 22.98 19.10
CA GLU A 345 13.61 24.42 18.98
C GLU A 345 13.70 24.85 17.52
N ASN A 346 12.75 25.71 17.11
CA ASN A 346 12.74 26.30 15.77
C ASN A 346 12.95 25.28 14.64
N PRO A 347 12.18 24.18 14.59
CA PRO A 347 12.32 23.17 13.54
C PRO A 347 12.24 23.81 12.16
N SER A 348 13.06 23.35 11.25
CA SER A 348 13.17 23.96 9.94
C SER A 348 13.28 22.92 8.83
N LEU A 349 12.78 23.31 7.66
CA LEU A 349 12.87 22.55 6.42
C LEU A 349 13.27 23.49 5.28
N THR A 350 14.26 23.10 4.50
CA THR A 350 14.64 23.81 3.27
C THR A 350 14.04 23.12 2.04
N SER A 351 13.93 23.86 0.94
CA SER A 351 13.55 23.26 -0.35
C SER A 351 14.59 22.22 -0.83
N GLU A 352 15.87 22.40 -0.52
CA GLU A 352 16.92 21.43 -0.83
C GLU A 352 16.72 20.12 -0.05
N ASP A 353 16.44 20.20 1.26
CA ASP A 353 16.12 19.01 2.06
C ASP A 353 14.87 18.30 1.53
N LEU A 354 13.83 19.05 1.16
CA LEU A 354 12.60 18.50 0.61
C LEU A 354 12.86 17.77 -0.72
N VAL A 355 13.64 18.38 -1.62
CA VAL A 355 14.02 17.72 -2.91
C VAL A 355 14.80 16.45 -2.67
N LYS A 356 15.73 16.44 -1.72
CA LYS A 356 16.50 15.25 -1.36
C LYS A 356 15.59 14.14 -0.80
N VAL A 357 14.68 14.49 0.09
CA VAL A 357 13.68 13.57 0.64
C VAL A 357 12.77 13.01 -0.46
N LEU A 358 12.34 13.84 -1.39
CA LEU A 358 11.46 13.45 -2.50
C LEU A 358 12.17 12.60 -3.57
N GLY A 359 13.50 12.62 -3.65
CA GLY A 359 14.24 11.91 -4.68
C GLY A 359 13.78 10.46 -4.92
N PRO A 360 13.70 9.59 -3.89
CA PRO A 360 13.24 8.21 -4.08
C PRO A 360 11.76 8.08 -4.48
N PHE A 361 10.92 9.06 -4.14
CA PHE A 361 9.50 9.08 -4.51
C PHE A 361 9.28 9.51 -5.96
N LEU A 362 10.19 10.31 -6.51
CA LEU A 362 10.11 10.87 -7.86
C LEU A 362 11.03 10.17 -8.86
N ASP A 363 11.66 9.06 -8.49
CA ASP A 363 12.52 8.28 -9.38
C ASP A 363 11.68 7.36 -10.27
N PRO A 364 11.56 7.64 -11.59
CA PRO A 364 10.75 6.83 -12.50
C PRO A 364 11.32 5.44 -12.79
N HIS A 365 12.56 5.18 -12.37
CA HIS A 365 13.23 3.89 -12.54
C HIS A 365 13.18 3.02 -11.27
N ALA A 366 12.80 3.59 -10.14
CA ALA A 366 12.70 2.89 -8.87
C ALA A 366 11.28 2.36 -8.61
N LEU A 367 10.79 1.51 -9.51
CA LEU A 367 9.41 1.03 -9.51
C LEU A 367 9.07 0.05 -8.40
N PHE A 368 10.06 -0.52 -7.73
CA PHE A 368 9.85 -1.47 -6.63
C PHE A 368 9.99 -0.78 -5.29
N ALA A 369 9.15 -1.18 -4.35
CA ALA A 369 9.19 -0.66 -3.00
C ALA A 369 10.60 -0.80 -2.39
N ARG A 370 11.11 0.32 -1.85
CA ARG A 370 12.32 0.34 -1.05
C ARG A 370 11.90 0.46 0.41
N GLU A 371 12.28 -0.53 1.20
CA GLU A 371 12.00 -0.51 2.63
C GLU A 371 13.24 -0.09 3.40
N THR A 372 13.05 0.84 4.31
CA THR A 372 14.01 1.16 5.35
C THR A 372 13.51 0.58 6.67
N GLU A 373 14.32 0.66 7.72
CA GLU A 373 13.94 0.22 9.06
C GLU A 373 12.62 0.84 9.56
N TYR A 374 12.35 2.08 9.17
CA TYR A 374 11.22 2.85 9.68
C TYR A 374 10.07 3.01 8.70
N ARG A 375 10.32 2.89 7.40
CA ARG A 375 9.34 3.20 6.36
C ARG A 375 9.53 2.41 5.08
N GLN A 376 8.45 2.27 4.35
CA GLN A 376 8.45 1.84 2.97
C GLN A 376 8.44 3.06 2.06
N THR A 377 9.28 3.07 1.04
CA THR A 377 9.28 4.12 0.00
C THR A 377 8.98 3.49 -1.34
N LEU A 378 8.02 4.04 -2.04
CA LEU A 378 7.63 3.65 -3.39
C LEU A 378 7.64 4.88 -4.29
N SER A 379 8.02 4.71 -5.56
CA SER A 379 7.91 5.81 -6.53
C SER A 379 6.44 6.05 -6.91
N ILE A 380 6.05 7.32 -7.09
CA ILE A 380 4.73 7.70 -7.60
C ILE A 380 4.48 7.19 -9.02
N PHE A 381 5.56 6.87 -9.76
CA PHE A 381 5.46 6.31 -11.10
C PHE A 381 5.11 4.81 -11.10
N SER A 382 5.26 4.10 -9.99
CA SER A 382 4.86 2.70 -9.89
C SER A 382 3.37 2.48 -10.19
N PRO A 383 2.41 3.16 -9.55
CA PRO A 383 1.00 3.01 -9.89
C PRO A 383 0.66 3.53 -11.29
N ILE A 384 1.35 4.57 -11.78
CA ILE A 384 1.14 5.09 -13.13
C ILE A 384 1.51 4.05 -14.18
N ILE A 385 2.72 3.49 -14.07
CA ILE A 385 3.21 2.48 -15.00
C ILE A 385 2.39 1.19 -14.91
N ASP A 386 2.01 0.75 -13.69
CA ASP A 386 1.15 -0.40 -13.51
C ASP A 386 -0.21 -0.23 -14.23
N ALA A 387 -0.81 0.96 -14.16
CA ALA A 387 -2.07 1.21 -14.86
C ALA A 387 -1.91 1.25 -16.38
N ILE A 388 -0.87 1.90 -16.90
CA ILE A 388 -0.56 2.00 -18.32
C ILE A 388 -0.27 0.60 -18.91
N GLU A 389 0.58 -0.19 -18.26
CA GLU A 389 0.90 -1.55 -18.71
C GLU A 389 -0.33 -2.46 -18.75
N ARG A 390 -1.27 -2.30 -17.82
CA ARG A 390 -2.52 -3.05 -17.80
C ARG A 390 -3.45 -2.77 -18.97
N CYS A 391 -3.38 -1.57 -19.52
CA CYS A 391 -4.12 -1.20 -20.73
C CYS A 391 -3.38 -1.55 -22.01
N GLU A 392 -2.13 -2.01 -21.93
CA GLU A 392 -1.23 -2.18 -23.07
C GLU A 392 -0.99 -0.85 -23.83
N LEU A 393 -1.08 0.29 -23.12
CA LEU A 393 -0.86 1.64 -23.63
C LEU A 393 0.58 2.08 -23.43
N GLN A 394 0.92 3.21 -24.09
CA GLN A 394 2.15 3.96 -23.85
C GLN A 394 1.79 5.33 -23.26
N PRO A 395 2.72 6.03 -22.58
CA PRO A 395 2.46 7.37 -22.03
C PRO A 395 1.92 8.35 -23.07
N GLU A 396 2.35 8.22 -24.33
CA GLU A 396 1.95 9.06 -25.46
C GLU A 396 0.49 8.83 -25.90
N ASP A 397 -0.12 7.70 -25.51
CA ASP A 397 -1.54 7.39 -25.80
C ASP A 397 -2.48 8.12 -24.83
N ILE A 398 -1.96 8.70 -23.75
CA ILE A 398 -2.73 9.44 -22.76
C ILE A 398 -2.94 10.89 -23.25
N ALA A 399 -4.17 11.24 -23.62
CA ALA A 399 -4.50 12.58 -24.10
C ALA A 399 -4.45 13.63 -22.98
N GLY A 400 -4.86 13.27 -21.78
CA GLY A 400 -4.85 14.16 -20.63
C GLY A 400 -4.60 13.45 -19.30
N CYS A 401 -3.99 14.16 -18.35
CA CYS A 401 -3.73 13.68 -17.01
C CYS A 401 -4.36 14.64 -15.99
N LEU A 402 -5.35 14.17 -15.24
CA LEU A 402 -5.98 14.93 -14.16
C LEU A 402 -5.27 14.65 -12.83
N LEU A 403 -4.75 15.71 -12.21
CA LEU A 403 -4.10 15.65 -10.90
C LEU A 403 -5.11 15.91 -9.78
N VAL A 404 -5.21 14.99 -8.84
CA VAL A 404 -6.14 15.02 -7.70
C VAL A 404 -5.41 14.65 -6.41
N GLY A 405 -6.02 14.97 -5.29
CA GLY A 405 -5.49 14.66 -3.96
C GLY A 405 -4.53 15.72 -3.42
N GLY A 406 -4.55 15.92 -2.10
CA GLY A 406 -3.80 16.97 -1.43
C GLY A 406 -2.28 16.91 -1.62
N SER A 407 -1.72 15.73 -1.91
CA SER A 407 -0.29 15.56 -2.17
C SER A 407 0.13 16.07 -3.55
N CYS A 408 -0.80 16.19 -4.52
CA CYS A 408 -0.55 16.83 -5.81
C CYS A 408 -0.37 18.34 -5.71
N LEU A 409 -0.73 18.98 -4.57
CA LEU A 409 -0.41 20.37 -4.30
C LEU A 409 1.09 20.64 -4.10
N ASN A 410 1.89 19.57 -3.99
CA ASN A 410 3.35 19.69 -3.94
C ASN A 410 3.89 19.98 -5.34
N PRO A 411 4.52 21.14 -5.57
CA PRO A 411 4.93 21.59 -6.91
C PRO A 411 6.02 20.70 -7.52
N TYR A 412 6.77 19.96 -6.72
CA TYR A 412 7.76 19.00 -7.24
C TYR A 412 7.10 17.75 -7.78
N ILE A 413 5.99 17.30 -7.18
CA ILE A 413 5.21 16.15 -7.63
C ILE A 413 4.52 16.47 -8.94
N SER A 414 3.74 17.57 -8.99
CA SER A 414 3.07 17.99 -10.23
C SER A 414 4.06 18.19 -11.37
N SER A 415 5.20 18.85 -11.11
CA SER A 415 6.25 19.05 -12.13
C SER A 415 6.90 17.73 -12.58
N ALA A 416 7.00 16.73 -11.73
CA ALA A 416 7.53 15.42 -12.11
C ALA A 416 6.56 14.67 -13.01
N VAL A 417 5.25 14.70 -12.70
CA VAL A 417 4.20 14.10 -13.53
C VAL A 417 4.09 14.84 -14.87
N GLU A 418 4.10 16.16 -14.88
CA GLU A 418 4.09 16.99 -16.08
C GLU A 418 5.26 16.67 -17.02
N LYS A 419 6.44 16.45 -16.48
CA LYS A 419 7.63 16.05 -17.29
C LYS A 419 7.51 14.63 -17.83
N TRP A 420 6.82 13.76 -17.12
CA TRP A 420 6.62 12.38 -17.56
C TRP A 420 5.61 12.30 -18.71
N PHE A 421 4.55 13.12 -18.66
CA PHE A 421 3.50 13.22 -19.66
C PHE A 421 3.69 14.49 -20.49
N ASP A 422 4.84 14.63 -21.15
CA ASP A 422 5.22 15.84 -21.90
C ASP A 422 4.35 16.13 -23.13
N GLN A 423 3.57 15.14 -23.59
CA GLN A 423 2.63 15.26 -24.72
C GLN A 423 1.16 15.31 -24.28
N SER A 424 0.87 15.07 -23.02
CA SER A 424 -0.51 15.08 -22.48
C SER A 424 -0.88 16.45 -21.93
N VAL A 425 -2.15 16.79 -21.96
CA VAL A 425 -2.66 17.98 -21.27
C VAL A 425 -2.75 17.67 -19.77
N ILE A 426 -2.02 18.43 -18.97
CA ILE A 426 -2.14 18.31 -17.51
C ILE A 426 -3.30 19.16 -17.03
N LEU A 427 -4.29 18.50 -16.43
CA LEU A 427 -5.49 19.10 -15.88
C LEU A 427 -5.36 19.17 -14.36
N ALA A 428 -5.76 20.28 -13.77
CA ALA A 428 -5.76 20.47 -12.31
C ALA A 428 -6.89 21.40 -11.90
N PHE A 429 -7.32 21.32 -10.67
CA PHE A 429 -8.27 22.26 -10.10
C PHE A 429 -7.61 23.63 -9.87
N GLU A 430 -8.38 24.73 -10.00
CA GLU A 430 -7.83 26.07 -9.87
C GLU A 430 -7.35 26.39 -8.45
N THR A 431 -8.01 25.80 -7.45
CA THR A 431 -7.69 26.05 -6.04
C THR A 431 -7.46 24.75 -5.27
N ALA A 432 -6.70 24.85 -4.19
CA ALA A 432 -6.47 23.72 -3.29
C ALA A 432 -7.77 23.21 -2.66
N ASP A 433 -8.69 24.12 -2.32
CA ASP A 433 -9.97 23.75 -1.74
C ASP A 433 -10.81 22.95 -2.72
N GLU A 434 -10.87 23.35 -4.00
CA GLU A 434 -11.57 22.59 -5.03
C GLU A 434 -10.99 21.20 -5.21
N MET A 435 -9.67 21.07 -5.27
CA MET A 435 -9.00 19.77 -5.39
C MET A 435 -9.32 18.87 -4.20
N GLN A 436 -9.34 19.40 -2.98
CA GLN A 436 -9.60 18.62 -1.77
C GLN A 436 -11.07 18.23 -1.59
N LEU A 437 -11.99 18.96 -2.21
CA LEU A 437 -13.44 18.72 -2.13
C LEU A 437 -13.98 17.89 -3.32
N ALA A 438 -13.21 17.78 -4.40
CA ALA A 438 -13.62 17.20 -5.68
C ALA A 438 -14.21 15.79 -5.55
N VAL A 439 -13.60 14.95 -4.74
CA VAL A 439 -14.01 13.54 -4.58
C VAL A 439 -15.42 13.46 -3.97
N ALA A 440 -15.70 14.24 -2.91
CA ALA A 440 -17.04 14.27 -2.31
C ALA A 440 -18.09 14.90 -3.26
N GLU A 441 -17.69 15.89 -4.04
CA GLU A 441 -18.55 16.54 -5.03
C GLU A 441 -18.93 15.58 -6.16
N GLY A 442 -17.98 14.83 -6.70
CA GLY A 442 -18.28 13.83 -7.72
C GLY A 442 -19.16 12.70 -7.18
N ALA A 443 -18.92 12.29 -5.92
CA ALA A 443 -19.74 11.28 -5.27
C ALA A 443 -21.21 11.71 -5.14
N VAL A 444 -21.48 12.96 -4.77
CA VAL A 444 -22.86 13.44 -4.64
C VAL A 444 -23.55 13.60 -6.00
N ILE A 445 -22.82 13.96 -7.07
CA ILE A 445 -23.35 14.00 -8.44
C ILE A 445 -23.73 12.60 -8.89
N ASN A 446 -22.90 11.59 -8.62
CA ASN A 446 -23.22 10.18 -8.92
C ASN A 446 -24.44 9.70 -8.12
N ALA A 447 -24.53 10.06 -6.81
CA ALA A 447 -25.71 9.74 -5.99
C ALA A 447 -26.99 10.36 -6.55
N LEU A 448 -26.92 11.58 -7.09
CA LEU A 448 -28.04 12.23 -7.76
C LEU A 448 -28.45 11.46 -9.01
N SER A 449 -27.50 11.11 -9.87
CA SER A 449 -27.74 10.31 -11.08
C SER A 449 -28.45 9.00 -10.75
N LEU A 450 -27.90 8.22 -9.81
CA LEU A 450 -28.49 6.97 -9.36
C LEU A 450 -29.90 7.13 -8.75
N THR A 451 -30.17 8.27 -8.11
CA THR A 451 -31.49 8.54 -7.51
C THR A 451 -32.53 8.88 -8.57
N LEU A 452 -32.18 9.70 -9.56
CA LEU A 452 -33.11 10.20 -10.56
C LEU A 452 -33.30 9.21 -11.73
N THR A 453 -32.25 8.49 -12.11
CA THR A 453 -32.24 7.68 -13.34
C THR A 453 -32.04 6.20 -13.09
N GLY A 454 -31.63 5.82 -11.89
CA GLY A 454 -31.22 4.44 -11.59
C GLY A 454 -29.86 4.04 -12.16
N LEU A 455 -29.18 4.94 -12.89
CA LEU A 455 -27.90 4.67 -13.54
C LEU A 455 -26.78 5.53 -12.95
N PRO A 456 -25.56 4.99 -12.75
CA PRO A 456 -24.41 5.79 -12.35
C PRO A 456 -23.98 6.74 -13.49
N VAL A 457 -23.25 7.80 -13.15
CA VAL A 457 -22.62 8.67 -14.16
C VAL A 457 -21.60 7.88 -14.98
N VAL A 458 -20.81 7.03 -14.30
CA VAL A 458 -19.81 6.15 -14.92
C VAL A 458 -20.19 4.71 -14.64
N GLN A 459 -20.34 3.90 -15.68
CA GLN A 459 -20.66 2.49 -15.56
C GLN A 459 -19.42 1.71 -15.11
N PRO A 460 -19.39 1.08 -13.91
CA PRO A 460 -18.25 0.31 -13.48
C PRO A 460 -18.05 -0.94 -14.35
N VAL A 461 -16.78 -1.32 -14.54
CA VAL A 461 -16.40 -2.54 -15.26
C VAL A 461 -15.43 -3.36 -14.38
N CYS A 462 -15.37 -4.66 -14.63
CA CYS A 462 -14.39 -5.55 -14.01
C CYS A 462 -13.00 -5.21 -14.54
N ALA A 463 -12.13 -4.69 -13.69
CA ALA A 463 -10.78 -4.23 -14.08
C ALA A 463 -9.81 -5.38 -14.37
N GLU A 464 -10.06 -6.59 -13.86
CA GLU A 464 -9.20 -7.77 -14.01
C GLU A 464 -10.06 -9.02 -14.12
N THR A 465 -9.62 -10.00 -14.91
CA THR A 465 -10.30 -11.29 -14.99
C THR A 465 -10.32 -11.97 -13.62
N ILE A 466 -11.50 -12.34 -13.13
CA ILE A 466 -11.68 -13.12 -11.90
C ILE A 466 -11.91 -14.57 -12.30
N SER A 467 -11.07 -15.49 -11.77
CA SER A 467 -11.10 -16.91 -12.13
C SER A 467 -11.10 -17.81 -10.89
N LEU A 468 -11.81 -18.91 -10.95
CA LEU A 468 -11.71 -20.02 -10.01
C LEU A 468 -10.58 -20.96 -10.45
N VAL A 469 -9.70 -21.35 -9.52
CA VAL A 469 -8.66 -22.32 -9.81
C VAL A 469 -9.23 -23.72 -9.62
N THR A 470 -9.22 -24.52 -10.70
CA THR A 470 -9.66 -25.92 -10.71
C THR A 470 -8.50 -26.85 -11.03
N GLN A 471 -8.71 -28.18 -10.94
CA GLN A 471 -7.68 -29.16 -11.32
C GLN A 471 -7.35 -29.12 -12.84
N GLU A 472 -8.28 -28.64 -13.65
CA GLU A 472 -8.12 -28.52 -15.11
C GLU A 472 -7.53 -27.17 -15.55
N GLY A 473 -7.34 -26.23 -14.60
CA GLY A 473 -6.83 -24.89 -14.85
C GLY A 473 -7.72 -23.80 -14.27
N LYS A 474 -7.60 -22.59 -14.80
CA LYS A 474 -8.42 -21.45 -14.39
C LYS A 474 -9.73 -21.44 -15.16
N LEU A 475 -10.83 -21.32 -14.43
CA LEU A 475 -12.17 -21.11 -14.96
C LEU A 475 -12.55 -19.66 -14.76
N ASP A 476 -12.66 -18.89 -15.82
CA ASP A 476 -13.01 -17.46 -15.76
C ASP A 476 -14.46 -17.27 -15.32
N LEU A 477 -14.66 -16.62 -14.18
CA LEU A 477 -15.97 -16.29 -13.64
C LEU A 477 -16.45 -14.94 -14.18
N VAL A 478 -15.62 -13.91 -14.11
CA VAL A 478 -15.91 -12.57 -14.58
C VAL A 478 -14.72 -12.08 -15.43
N PRO A 479 -14.85 -12.10 -16.77
CA PRO A 479 -13.82 -11.57 -17.67
C PRO A 479 -13.57 -10.08 -17.46
N ARG A 480 -12.33 -9.63 -17.69
CA ARG A 480 -11.96 -8.21 -17.72
C ARG A 480 -12.85 -7.45 -18.71
N GLY A 481 -13.23 -6.22 -18.36
CA GLY A 481 -14.11 -5.37 -19.18
C GLY A 481 -15.59 -5.70 -19.09
N THR A 482 -15.98 -6.73 -18.32
CA THR A 482 -17.40 -7.04 -18.07
C THR A 482 -18.05 -5.87 -17.33
N LYS A 483 -19.16 -5.33 -17.85
CA LYS A 483 -19.96 -4.29 -17.18
C LYS A 483 -20.58 -4.86 -15.90
N LEU A 484 -20.57 -4.06 -14.84
CA LEU A 484 -21.09 -4.46 -13.53
C LEU A 484 -22.48 -3.82 -13.25
N PRO A 485 -23.37 -4.53 -12.57
CA PRO A 485 -23.21 -5.91 -12.10
C PRO A 485 -23.13 -6.89 -13.27
N ASN A 486 -22.37 -7.98 -13.14
CA ASN A 486 -22.31 -8.99 -14.19
C ASN A 486 -23.59 -9.85 -14.28
N SER A 487 -24.52 -9.59 -13.39
CA SER A 487 -25.84 -10.17 -13.31
C SER A 487 -26.88 -9.08 -13.15
N GLY A 488 -27.99 -9.17 -13.87
CA GLY A 488 -29.05 -8.19 -13.82
C GLY A 488 -29.84 -8.09 -12.51
N ASP A 489 -29.51 -8.89 -11.48
CA ASP A 489 -30.18 -8.90 -10.19
C ASP A 489 -29.20 -9.01 -9.02
N GLU A 490 -29.58 -8.49 -7.84
CA GLU A 490 -28.78 -8.47 -6.61
C GLU A 490 -28.49 -9.87 -6.02
N ASN A 491 -28.97 -10.94 -6.63
CA ASN A 491 -28.79 -12.32 -6.20
C ASN A 491 -27.78 -13.07 -7.07
N PHE A 492 -27.18 -14.13 -6.54
CA PHE A 492 -26.32 -15.05 -7.26
C PHE A 492 -26.97 -15.48 -8.58
N SER A 493 -26.50 -15.01 -9.70
CA SER A 493 -27.20 -15.13 -10.96
C SER A 493 -26.54 -16.05 -11.97
N GLN A 494 -25.34 -16.53 -11.67
CA GLN A 494 -24.66 -17.51 -12.53
C GLN A 494 -24.34 -18.74 -11.68
N ALA A 495 -24.76 -19.91 -12.15
CA ALA A 495 -24.46 -21.20 -11.56
C ALA A 495 -23.56 -22.01 -12.49
N ILE A 496 -22.49 -22.56 -11.96
CA ILE A 496 -21.56 -23.44 -12.65
C ILE A 496 -21.56 -24.76 -11.91
N ASP A 497 -21.76 -25.85 -12.62
CA ASP A 497 -21.69 -27.21 -12.07
C ASP A 497 -20.23 -27.68 -12.03
N LEU A 498 -19.75 -27.99 -10.83
CA LEU A 498 -18.45 -28.56 -10.55
C LEU A 498 -18.63 -29.99 -10.03
N GLN A 499 -17.58 -30.80 -10.05
CA GLN A 499 -17.62 -32.16 -9.55
C GLN A 499 -16.54 -32.41 -8.49
N ILE A 500 -16.92 -33.11 -7.41
CA ILE A 500 -16.00 -33.67 -6.46
C ILE A 500 -15.75 -35.12 -6.87
N PRO A 501 -14.49 -35.49 -7.20
CA PRO A 501 -14.17 -36.84 -7.62
C PRO A 501 -14.39 -37.86 -6.52
N GLN A 502 -14.80 -39.07 -6.89
CA GLN A 502 -14.92 -40.22 -6.02
C GLN A 502 -13.57 -40.51 -5.33
N THR A 503 -13.63 -40.89 -4.04
CA THR A 503 -12.46 -41.40 -3.31
C THR A 503 -12.87 -42.46 -2.27
N GLU A 504 -12.06 -43.47 -2.12
CA GLU A 504 -12.23 -44.52 -1.11
C GLU A 504 -11.30 -44.35 0.11
N GLU A 505 -10.32 -43.44 0.00
CA GLU A 505 -9.21 -43.32 0.96
C GLU A 505 -9.56 -42.57 2.24
N THR A 506 -10.54 -41.65 2.20
CA THR A 506 -10.88 -40.77 3.32
C THR A 506 -12.38 -40.68 3.57
N GLU A 507 -12.83 -40.39 4.79
CA GLU A 507 -14.24 -40.14 5.11
C GLU A 507 -14.71 -38.76 4.64
N THR A 508 -13.79 -37.80 4.56
CA THR A 508 -14.05 -36.43 4.12
C THR A 508 -13.03 -35.99 3.09
N VAL A 509 -13.47 -35.20 2.15
CA VAL A 509 -12.62 -34.51 1.15
C VAL A 509 -12.51 -33.05 1.51
N SER A 510 -11.28 -32.54 1.52
CA SER A 510 -11.00 -31.11 1.67
C SER A 510 -10.91 -30.47 0.29
N VAL A 511 -11.96 -29.76 -0.10
CA VAL A 511 -12.00 -29.01 -1.36
C VAL A 511 -11.34 -27.66 -1.14
N ARG A 512 -10.24 -27.40 -1.83
CA ARG A 512 -9.60 -26.07 -1.82
C ARG A 512 -10.35 -25.16 -2.77
N VAL A 513 -10.94 -24.11 -2.21
CA VAL A 513 -11.60 -23.04 -2.97
C VAL A 513 -10.60 -21.90 -3.13
N GLU A 514 -10.10 -21.74 -4.33
CA GLU A 514 -9.13 -20.69 -4.66
C GLU A 514 -9.65 -19.84 -5.81
N VAL A 515 -9.88 -18.56 -5.54
CA VAL A 515 -10.28 -17.57 -6.54
C VAL A 515 -9.14 -16.56 -6.69
N VAL A 516 -8.80 -16.29 -7.93
CA VAL A 516 -7.71 -15.38 -8.28
C VAL A 516 -8.22 -14.27 -9.19
N ALA A 517 -7.61 -13.10 -9.10
CA ALA A 517 -7.80 -12.00 -10.06
C ALA A 517 -6.51 -11.75 -10.80
N GLY A 518 -6.61 -11.38 -12.08
CA GLY A 518 -5.48 -11.07 -12.93
C GLY A 518 -5.34 -11.98 -14.13
N ASP A 519 -4.63 -11.48 -15.13
CA ASP A 519 -4.42 -12.17 -16.39
C ASP A 519 -3.22 -13.14 -16.32
N LYS A 520 -2.89 -13.79 -17.43
CA LYS A 520 -1.85 -14.84 -17.51
C LYS A 520 -0.50 -14.35 -16.97
N GLY A 521 -0.06 -14.96 -15.86
CA GLY A 521 1.27 -14.74 -15.27
C GLY A 521 1.31 -13.78 -14.08
N ASP A 522 0.26 -13.02 -13.83
CA ASP A 522 0.19 -12.07 -12.70
C ASP A 522 -1.15 -12.17 -11.97
N SER A 523 -1.45 -13.35 -11.45
CA SER A 523 -2.70 -13.57 -10.74
C SER A 523 -2.50 -13.47 -9.24
N ARG A 524 -3.33 -12.64 -8.61
CA ARG A 524 -3.40 -12.51 -7.17
C ARG A 524 -4.58 -13.29 -6.61
N ARG A 525 -4.40 -13.83 -5.44
CA ARG A 525 -5.41 -14.62 -4.75
C ARG A 525 -6.44 -13.71 -4.08
N LEU A 526 -7.71 -13.92 -4.39
CA LEU A 526 -8.85 -13.23 -3.75
C LEU A 526 -9.45 -14.09 -2.64
N ILE A 527 -9.55 -15.41 -2.84
CA ILE A 527 -10.08 -16.37 -1.87
C ILE A 527 -9.14 -17.58 -1.86
N SER A 528 -8.81 -18.07 -0.69
CA SER A 528 -8.07 -19.33 -0.51
C SER A 528 -8.49 -19.97 0.80
N GLU A 529 -9.50 -20.81 0.72
CA GLU A 529 -10.08 -21.50 1.86
C GLU A 529 -10.34 -22.96 1.56
N VAL A 530 -10.60 -23.72 2.59
CA VAL A 530 -10.88 -25.14 2.50
C VAL A 530 -12.32 -25.40 2.91
N TRP A 531 -13.05 -26.07 2.04
CA TRP A 531 -14.39 -26.56 2.29
C TRP A 531 -14.34 -28.08 2.50
N ASN A 532 -14.73 -28.55 3.68
CA ASN A 532 -14.72 -29.97 4.00
C ASN A 532 -16.10 -30.57 3.71
N VAL A 533 -16.12 -31.55 2.85
CA VAL A 533 -17.34 -32.29 2.47
C VAL A 533 -17.16 -33.79 2.68
N PRO A 534 -18.24 -34.55 2.91
CA PRO A 534 -18.16 -36.02 2.94
C PRO A 534 -17.66 -36.54 1.61
N ALA A 535 -16.81 -37.55 1.65
CA ALA A 535 -16.21 -38.14 0.45
C ALA A 535 -17.26 -38.89 -0.39
N PRO A 536 -17.37 -38.60 -1.72
CA PRO A 536 -18.18 -39.36 -2.63
C PRO A 536 -17.66 -40.83 -2.71
N ARG A 537 -18.54 -41.83 -2.55
CA ARG A 537 -18.18 -43.25 -2.45
C ARG A 537 -18.43 -44.04 -3.72
N GLU A 538 -19.54 -43.82 -4.38
CA GLU A 538 -19.98 -44.62 -5.52
C GLU A 538 -19.70 -43.94 -6.85
N GLU A 539 -19.94 -42.61 -6.93
CA GLU A 539 -19.75 -41.81 -8.12
C GLU A 539 -19.29 -40.40 -7.73
N SER A 540 -18.74 -39.61 -8.67
CA SER A 540 -18.46 -38.19 -8.46
C SER A 540 -19.74 -37.42 -8.16
N GLU A 541 -19.72 -36.55 -7.16
CA GLU A 541 -20.90 -35.77 -6.76
C GLU A 541 -20.82 -34.33 -7.29
N ASN A 542 -21.97 -33.80 -7.72
CA ASN A 542 -22.06 -32.46 -8.27
C ASN A 542 -22.15 -31.39 -7.17
N VAL A 543 -21.44 -30.31 -7.42
CA VAL A 543 -21.43 -29.10 -6.60
C VAL A 543 -21.80 -27.91 -7.49
N SER A 544 -22.72 -27.09 -7.05
CA SER A 544 -23.07 -25.84 -7.72
C SER A 544 -22.28 -24.68 -7.15
N LEU A 545 -21.61 -23.95 -8.02
CA LEU A 545 -20.98 -22.68 -7.71
C LEU A 545 -21.92 -21.55 -8.18
N GLU A 546 -22.38 -20.77 -7.25
CA GLU A 546 -23.11 -19.53 -7.48
C GLU A 546 -22.21 -18.34 -7.18
N TYR A 547 -22.18 -17.33 -8.05
CA TYR A 547 -21.38 -16.13 -7.82
C TYR A 547 -22.05 -14.89 -8.39
N SER A 548 -21.68 -13.73 -7.84
CA SER A 548 -22.06 -12.42 -8.34
C SER A 548 -20.93 -11.42 -8.11
N TYR A 549 -20.80 -10.45 -9.00
CA TYR A 549 -19.90 -9.32 -8.83
C TYR A 549 -20.72 -8.06 -9.06
N ASP A 550 -20.97 -7.32 -7.98
CA ASP A 550 -21.91 -6.20 -7.96
C ASP A 550 -21.30 -4.88 -8.46
N GLN A 551 -22.13 -3.82 -8.55
CA GLN A 551 -21.65 -2.49 -8.94
C GLN A 551 -20.66 -1.87 -7.92
N ASN A 552 -20.64 -2.33 -6.69
CA ASN A 552 -19.66 -1.92 -5.68
C ASN A 552 -18.36 -2.71 -5.81
N GLN A 553 -18.22 -3.55 -6.84
CA GLN A 553 -17.09 -4.43 -7.08
C GLN A 553 -16.84 -5.40 -5.92
N VAL A 554 -17.89 -5.90 -5.32
CA VAL A 554 -17.85 -6.90 -4.25
C VAL A 554 -18.19 -8.27 -4.83
N LEU A 555 -17.23 -9.20 -4.77
CA LEU A 555 -17.41 -10.59 -5.19
C LEU A 555 -18.10 -11.37 -4.07
N GLN A 556 -19.20 -12.00 -4.43
CA GLN A 556 -19.89 -12.98 -3.58
C GLN A 556 -19.81 -14.35 -4.26
N LEU A 557 -19.47 -15.37 -3.48
CA LEU A 557 -19.30 -16.73 -3.97
C LEU A 557 -19.92 -17.72 -2.98
N ARG A 558 -20.68 -18.66 -3.51
CA ARG A 558 -21.35 -19.71 -2.74
C ARG A 558 -21.18 -21.05 -3.43
N LEU A 559 -20.65 -22.05 -2.73
CA LEU A 559 -20.59 -23.43 -3.17
C LEU A 559 -21.62 -24.25 -2.38
N SER A 560 -22.49 -24.94 -3.07
CA SER A 560 -23.53 -25.79 -2.48
C SER A 560 -23.42 -27.20 -3.04
N HIS A 561 -23.59 -28.19 -2.18
CA HIS A 561 -23.64 -29.58 -2.62
C HIS A 561 -24.99 -29.86 -3.28
N SER A 562 -24.99 -30.35 -4.51
CA SER A 562 -26.23 -30.48 -5.31
C SER A 562 -27.16 -31.62 -4.84
N GLN A 563 -26.65 -32.57 -4.03
CA GLN A 563 -27.37 -33.79 -3.64
C GLN A 563 -27.47 -33.98 -2.11
N ARG A 564 -26.86 -33.09 -1.31
CA ARG A 564 -26.80 -33.23 0.14
C ARG A 564 -27.11 -31.92 0.84
N ASP A 565 -28.33 -31.81 1.37
CA ASP A 565 -28.78 -30.65 2.15
C ASP A 565 -28.17 -30.58 3.56
N ASP A 566 -27.55 -31.67 4.02
CA ASP A 566 -26.87 -31.75 5.33
C ASP A 566 -25.45 -31.16 5.31
N VAL A 567 -24.88 -30.89 4.13
CA VAL A 567 -23.58 -30.24 3.97
C VAL A 567 -23.76 -28.74 3.95
N PRO A 568 -23.21 -28.00 4.94
CA PRO A 568 -23.33 -26.54 4.95
C PRO A 568 -22.64 -25.94 3.72
N PRO A 569 -23.25 -24.95 3.05
CA PRO A 569 -22.66 -24.30 1.91
C PRO A 569 -21.39 -23.57 2.30
N PHE A 570 -20.41 -23.56 1.41
CA PHE A 570 -19.26 -22.67 1.52
C PHE A 570 -19.68 -21.27 1.10
N ILE A 571 -19.34 -20.27 1.90
CA ILE A 571 -19.49 -18.87 1.55
C ILE A 571 -18.09 -18.26 1.53
N GLY A 572 -17.68 -17.77 0.38
CA GLY A 572 -16.34 -17.26 0.19
C GLY A 572 -16.02 -16.10 1.13
N VAL A 573 -14.93 -16.25 1.90
CA VAL A 573 -14.31 -15.19 2.69
C VAL A 573 -13.19 -14.59 1.85
N ARG A 574 -13.18 -13.28 1.73
CA ARG A 574 -12.28 -12.56 0.84
C ARG A 574 -10.93 -12.33 1.51
N GLU A 575 -9.86 -12.54 0.74
CA GLU A 575 -8.51 -12.25 1.21
C GLU A 575 -8.09 -10.82 0.86
N HIS A 576 -7.16 -10.28 1.66
CA HIS A 576 -6.60 -8.96 1.40
C HIS A 576 -5.77 -8.96 0.11
N PRO A 577 -5.85 -7.92 -0.73
CA PRO A 577 -5.22 -7.89 -2.06
C PRO A 577 -3.69 -7.94 -2.06
N LEU A 578 -3.04 -7.72 -0.92
CA LEU A 578 -1.58 -7.70 -0.79
C LEU A 578 -0.96 -9.08 -0.49
N THR A 579 -1.63 -10.19 -0.77
CA THR A 579 -1.15 -11.55 -0.43
C THR A 579 0.10 -12.00 -1.20
N HIS A 580 0.47 -11.34 -2.29
CA HIS A 580 1.65 -11.68 -3.10
C HIS A 580 2.84 -10.72 -2.99
N VAL A 581 2.65 -9.58 -2.39
CA VAL A 581 3.76 -8.73 -1.96
C VAL A 581 4.03 -9.08 -0.50
N VAL A 582 5.29 -9.11 -0.06
CA VAL A 582 5.57 -9.09 1.38
C VAL A 582 4.69 -7.98 1.95
N ASN A 583 3.56 -8.37 2.52
CA ASN A 583 2.63 -7.41 3.07
C ASN A 583 3.25 -6.90 4.37
N PRO A 584 3.87 -5.71 4.37
CA PRO A 584 4.55 -5.20 5.57
C PRO A 584 3.61 -5.17 6.76
N GLN A 585 2.32 -5.02 6.52
CA GLN A 585 1.30 -5.01 7.56
C GLN A 585 1.01 -6.41 8.12
N ARG A 586 0.98 -7.44 7.27
CA ARG A 586 0.81 -8.82 7.73
C ARG A 586 2.02 -9.26 8.57
N VAL A 587 3.22 -8.90 8.12
CA VAL A 587 4.46 -9.16 8.87
C VAL A 587 4.44 -8.37 10.18
N LYS A 588 4.06 -7.10 10.15
CA LYS A 588 3.91 -6.27 11.35
C LYS A 588 2.90 -6.87 12.34
N LEU A 589 1.75 -7.36 11.86
CA LEU A 589 0.77 -8.06 12.71
C LEU A 589 1.33 -9.34 13.35
N ARG A 590 2.16 -10.10 12.61
CA ARG A 590 2.86 -11.27 13.18
C ARG A 590 3.84 -10.84 14.26
N ILE A 591 4.60 -9.77 14.01
CA ILE A 591 5.53 -9.18 14.99
C ILE A 591 4.77 -8.80 16.25
N ASP A 592 3.73 -7.96 16.13
CA ASP A 592 2.94 -7.47 17.26
C ASP A 592 2.31 -8.64 18.05
N ALA A 593 1.73 -9.62 17.36
CA ALA A 593 1.14 -10.80 17.99
C ALA A 593 2.18 -11.68 18.70
N THR A 594 3.37 -11.84 18.13
CA THR A 594 4.45 -12.64 18.72
C THR A 594 5.05 -11.93 19.94
N GLU A 595 5.25 -10.63 19.85
CA GLU A 595 5.73 -9.79 20.99
C GLU A 595 4.74 -9.84 22.15
N GLU A 596 3.44 -9.72 21.88
CA GLU A 596 2.41 -9.80 22.92
C GLU A 596 2.42 -11.18 23.61
N LYS A 597 2.47 -12.26 22.84
CA LYS A 597 2.57 -13.62 23.38
C LYS A 597 3.85 -13.86 24.19
N LEU A 598 4.96 -13.26 23.77
CA LEU A 598 6.21 -13.30 24.55
C LEU A 598 6.09 -12.51 25.86
N ARG A 599 5.43 -11.36 25.83
CA ARG A 599 5.21 -10.48 26.95
C ARG A 599 4.24 -11.07 27.98
N THR A 600 3.14 -11.67 27.52
CA THR A 600 2.10 -12.30 28.38
C THR A 600 2.52 -13.66 28.93
N GLY A 601 3.59 -14.25 28.40
CA GLY A 601 4.04 -15.58 28.80
C GLY A 601 3.19 -16.71 28.22
N GLU A 602 2.38 -16.44 27.20
CA GLU A 602 1.58 -17.46 26.52
C GLU A 602 2.44 -18.48 25.76
N ILE A 603 3.67 -18.09 25.37
CA ILE A 603 4.59 -18.99 24.70
C ILE A 603 5.31 -19.84 25.74
N PRO A 604 5.18 -21.18 25.65
CA PRO A 604 5.87 -22.10 26.56
C PRO A 604 7.39 -21.87 26.56
N ALA A 605 8.04 -22.03 27.70
CA ALA A 605 9.50 -21.81 27.86
C ALA A 605 10.34 -22.56 26.81
N GLY A 606 9.94 -23.78 26.44
CA GLY A 606 10.62 -24.57 25.42
C GLY A 606 10.52 -24.03 23.99
N GLN A 607 9.49 -23.23 23.69
CA GLN A 607 9.25 -22.62 22.38
C GLN A 607 9.70 -21.15 22.30
N ARG A 608 10.07 -20.54 23.44
CA ARG A 608 10.41 -19.13 23.52
C ARG A 608 11.56 -18.76 22.57
N ARG A 609 12.58 -19.61 22.49
CA ARG A 609 13.75 -19.37 21.65
C ARG A 609 13.40 -19.33 20.16
N GLU A 610 12.58 -20.27 19.71
CA GLU A 610 12.11 -20.33 18.32
C GLU A 610 11.24 -19.11 17.99
N ALA A 611 10.39 -18.69 18.91
CA ALA A 611 9.56 -17.51 18.73
C ALA A 611 10.40 -16.22 18.59
N ILE A 612 11.46 -16.07 19.39
CA ILE A 612 12.39 -14.92 19.29
C ILE A 612 13.11 -14.94 17.94
N LEU A 613 13.54 -16.10 17.46
CA LEU A 613 14.19 -16.23 16.15
C LEU A 613 13.25 -15.84 15.02
N ARG A 614 12.01 -16.35 15.02
CA ARG A 614 10.98 -15.97 14.03
C ARG A 614 10.69 -14.47 14.08
N LEU A 615 10.64 -13.89 15.27
CA LEU A 615 10.45 -12.46 15.43
C LEU A 615 11.60 -11.65 14.83
N ALA A 616 12.84 -12.11 14.97
CA ALA A 616 13.99 -11.50 14.32
C ALA A 616 13.92 -11.61 12.80
N GLU A 617 13.46 -12.74 12.28
CA GLU A 617 13.24 -12.96 10.84
C GLU A 617 12.14 -12.04 10.31
N ASP A 618 10.99 -11.96 10.98
CA ASP A 618 9.91 -11.04 10.62
C ASP A 618 10.36 -9.57 10.62
N CYS A 619 11.15 -9.16 11.63
CA CYS A 619 11.72 -7.81 11.67
C CYS A 619 12.68 -7.57 10.49
N SER A 620 13.51 -8.56 10.13
CA SER A 620 14.43 -8.44 9.01
C SER A 620 13.70 -8.41 7.66
N GLU A 621 12.57 -9.11 7.54
CA GLU A 621 11.68 -9.09 6.38
C GLU A 621 11.15 -7.68 6.12
N LEU A 622 10.86 -6.92 7.18
CA LEU A 622 10.51 -5.50 7.12
C LEU A 622 11.73 -4.56 7.07
N ARG A 623 12.95 -5.10 6.96
CA ARG A 623 14.21 -4.35 7.03
C ARG A 623 14.38 -3.51 8.30
N GLN A 624 13.70 -3.89 9.36
CA GLN A 624 13.87 -3.33 10.70
C GLN A 624 15.10 -3.94 11.37
N TYR A 625 16.28 -3.69 10.80
CA TYR A 625 17.52 -4.39 11.17
C TYR A 625 17.96 -4.12 12.60
N GLU A 626 17.73 -2.91 13.13
CA GLU A 626 18.02 -2.60 14.55
C GLU A 626 17.18 -3.49 15.48
N LYS A 627 15.89 -3.65 15.18
CA LYS A 627 14.97 -4.49 15.94
C LYS A 627 15.34 -5.97 15.78
N ALA A 628 15.60 -6.40 14.54
CA ALA A 628 16.05 -7.76 14.26
C ALA A 628 17.35 -8.12 15.02
N LEU A 629 18.32 -7.20 15.04
CA LEU A 629 19.57 -7.35 15.75
C LEU A 629 19.36 -7.47 17.27
N ALA A 630 18.46 -6.63 17.83
CA ALA A 630 18.10 -6.71 19.24
C ALA A 630 17.47 -8.08 19.59
N ARG A 631 16.61 -8.64 18.73
CA ARG A 631 16.02 -9.97 18.91
C ARG A 631 17.05 -11.09 18.75
N LEU A 632 17.98 -10.99 17.81
CA LEU A 632 19.09 -11.95 17.71
C LEU A 632 20.02 -11.88 18.94
N ALA A 633 20.27 -10.71 19.48
CA ALA A 633 21.02 -10.57 20.73
C ALA A 633 20.28 -11.18 21.92
N GLU A 634 18.96 -11.07 21.99
CA GLU A 634 18.13 -11.77 22.97
C GLU A 634 18.21 -13.30 22.77
N TYR A 635 18.10 -13.78 21.53
CA TYR A 635 18.26 -15.19 21.19
C TYR A 635 19.61 -15.75 21.66
N GLN A 636 20.71 -15.03 21.39
CA GLN A 636 22.05 -15.42 21.83
C GLN A 636 22.16 -15.53 23.36
N ARG A 637 21.54 -14.60 24.10
CA ARG A 637 21.54 -14.62 25.58
C ARG A 637 20.80 -15.80 26.19
N VAL A 638 19.79 -16.32 25.48
CA VAL A 638 19.01 -17.49 25.94
C VAL A 638 19.72 -18.81 25.64
N ARG A 639 20.78 -18.79 24.83
CA ARG A 639 21.61 -19.97 24.52
C ARG A 639 22.79 -20.09 25.48
N ASN A 640 23.19 -21.33 25.74
CA ASN A 640 24.39 -21.60 26.51
C ASN A 640 25.69 -21.48 25.67
N GLU A 641 25.58 -21.65 24.36
CA GLU A 641 26.68 -21.59 23.40
C GLU A 641 26.37 -20.59 22.29
N PRO A 642 27.35 -19.82 21.80
CA PRO A 642 27.16 -18.90 20.70
C PRO A 642 26.71 -19.63 19.42
N ASP A 643 25.79 -19.02 18.70
CA ASP A 643 25.35 -19.48 17.39
C ASP A 643 26.04 -18.65 16.31
N THR A 644 27.03 -19.23 15.64
CA THR A 644 27.86 -18.54 14.65
C THR A 644 27.04 -18.08 13.43
N LEU A 645 26.00 -18.85 13.03
CA LEU A 645 25.11 -18.47 11.95
C LEU A 645 24.34 -17.20 12.31
N MET A 646 23.81 -17.10 13.53
CA MET A 646 23.07 -15.92 13.96
C MET A 646 24.01 -14.73 14.22
N LEU A 647 25.22 -14.96 14.73
CA LEU A 647 26.24 -13.91 14.85
C LEU A 647 26.63 -13.35 13.48
N ASN A 648 26.78 -14.18 12.47
CA ASN A 648 27.05 -13.75 11.11
C ASN A 648 25.90 -12.90 10.55
N ARG A 649 24.63 -13.27 10.82
CA ARG A 649 23.44 -12.45 10.50
C ARG A 649 23.47 -11.10 11.23
N MET A 650 23.90 -11.07 12.49
CA MET A 650 24.04 -9.81 13.24
C MET A 650 25.06 -8.89 12.58
N GLY A 651 26.15 -9.44 12.06
CA GLY A 651 27.11 -8.69 11.25
C GLY A 651 26.48 -8.09 9.99
N LEU A 652 25.71 -8.88 9.25
CA LEU A 652 24.99 -8.41 8.08
C LEU A 652 24.02 -7.25 8.42
N TYR A 653 23.24 -7.40 9.49
CA TYR A 653 22.29 -6.37 9.90
C TYR A 653 22.98 -5.08 10.35
N ALA A 654 24.11 -5.20 11.07
CA ALA A 654 24.95 -4.05 11.40
C ALA A 654 25.46 -3.34 10.14
N GLY A 655 25.90 -4.10 9.13
CA GLY A 655 26.33 -3.56 7.84
C GLY A 655 25.21 -2.82 7.10
N TYR A 656 23.96 -3.32 7.13
CA TYR A 656 22.81 -2.64 6.53
C TYR A 656 22.45 -1.33 7.23
N MET A 657 22.71 -1.23 8.53
CA MET A 657 22.55 0.00 9.29
C MET A 657 23.73 0.97 9.13
N GLY A 658 24.80 0.56 8.46
CA GLY A 658 26.02 1.35 8.31
C GLY A 658 26.94 1.34 9.56
N ASP A 659 26.65 0.48 10.53
CA ASP A 659 27.45 0.29 11.74
C ASP A 659 28.65 -0.62 11.45
N LYS A 660 29.65 -0.04 10.85
CA LYS A 660 30.87 -0.74 10.40
C LYS A 660 31.66 -1.38 11.55
N GLU A 661 31.60 -0.80 12.73
CA GLU A 661 32.34 -1.31 13.91
C GLU A 661 31.72 -2.63 14.40
N ASN A 662 30.42 -2.66 14.59
CA ASN A 662 29.72 -3.87 14.98
C ASN A 662 29.67 -4.91 13.85
N GLU A 663 29.58 -4.49 12.59
CA GLU A 663 29.68 -5.38 11.42
C GLU A 663 30.98 -6.19 11.46
N GLU A 664 32.13 -5.53 11.56
CA GLU A 664 33.45 -6.19 11.65
C GLU A 664 33.58 -7.05 12.90
N LYS A 665 33.13 -6.54 14.03
CA LYS A 665 33.16 -7.23 15.33
C LYS A 665 32.42 -8.57 15.25
N TYR A 666 31.22 -8.63 14.70
CA TYR A 666 30.45 -9.85 14.61
C TYR A 666 31.07 -10.86 13.66
N TYR A 667 31.59 -10.45 12.50
CA TYR A 667 32.29 -11.36 11.58
C TYR A 667 33.56 -11.92 12.22
N ARG A 668 34.37 -11.09 12.90
CA ARG A 668 35.55 -11.57 13.59
C ARG A 668 35.23 -12.53 14.73
N LEU A 669 34.15 -12.27 15.48
CA LEU A 669 33.66 -13.17 16.51
C LEU A 669 33.27 -14.54 15.96
N CYS A 670 32.59 -14.58 14.81
CA CYS A 670 32.28 -15.83 14.11
C CYS A 670 33.55 -16.58 13.73
N ILE A 671 34.54 -15.89 13.16
CA ILE A 671 35.83 -16.45 12.75
C ILE A 671 36.63 -16.99 13.94
N GLU A 672 36.58 -16.31 15.09
CA GLU A 672 37.23 -16.76 16.29
C GLU A 672 36.63 -18.05 16.85
N ILE A 673 35.29 -18.18 16.80
CA ILE A 673 34.54 -19.36 17.28
C ILE A 673 34.66 -20.53 16.31
N GLU A 674 34.54 -20.25 15.01
CA GLU A 674 34.51 -21.24 13.91
C GLU A 674 35.43 -20.80 12.77
N PRO A 675 36.73 -21.00 12.87
CA PRO A 675 37.71 -20.54 11.88
C PRO A 675 37.50 -21.16 10.48
N ASP A 676 36.93 -22.37 10.44
CA ASP A 676 36.67 -23.13 9.21
C ASP A 676 35.39 -22.67 8.48
N GLY A 677 34.60 -21.74 9.06
CA GLY A 677 33.41 -21.16 8.43
C GLY A 677 33.79 -20.22 7.28
N SER A 678 33.37 -20.52 6.04
CA SER A 678 33.70 -19.73 4.85
C SER A 678 32.90 -18.42 4.76
N ALA A 679 31.65 -18.44 5.20
CA ALA A 679 30.71 -17.31 5.06
C ALA A 679 31.13 -16.04 5.82
N PRO A 680 31.60 -16.10 7.11
CA PRO A 680 32.08 -14.92 7.82
C PRO A 680 33.30 -14.27 7.15
N TRP A 681 34.21 -15.09 6.62
CA TRP A 681 35.37 -14.61 5.87
C TRP A 681 34.96 -13.89 4.58
N PHE A 682 33.98 -14.42 3.88
CA PHE A 682 33.45 -13.81 2.66
C PHE A 682 32.79 -12.45 2.95
N ASN A 683 31.98 -12.38 4.00
CA ASN A 683 31.32 -11.14 4.40
C ASN A 683 32.32 -10.09 4.88
N LEU A 684 33.35 -10.49 5.61
CA LEU A 684 34.45 -9.63 6.00
C LEU A 684 35.18 -9.09 4.76
N ALA A 685 35.42 -9.94 3.76
CA ALA A 685 36.03 -9.53 2.48
C ALA A 685 35.21 -8.47 1.74
N LEU A 686 33.90 -8.68 1.63
CA LEU A 686 32.96 -7.70 1.04
C LEU A 686 32.99 -6.36 1.77
N MET A 687 32.97 -6.40 3.09
CA MET A 687 33.02 -5.20 3.93
C MET A 687 34.35 -4.45 3.67
N LYS A 688 35.50 -5.16 3.66
CA LYS A 688 36.83 -4.56 3.42
C LYS A 688 36.95 -4.01 2.01
N GLN A 689 36.41 -4.69 0.99
CA GLN A 689 36.34 -4.18 -0.39
C GLN A 689 35.59 -2.84 -0.44
N LYS A 690 34.39 -2.74 0.16
CA LYS A 690 33.61 -1.50 0.22
C LYS A 690 34.32 -0.35 0.92
N GLN A 691 35.24 -0.66 1.83
CA GLN A 691 36.08 0.33 2.51
C GLN A 691 37.33 0.72 1.71
N GLY A 692 37.59 0.08 0.56
CA GLY A 692 38.79 0.27 -0.23
C GLY A 692 40.05 -0.40 0.34
N LEU A 693 39.89 -1.24 1.37
CA LEU A 693 40.96 -1.99 2.02
C LEU A 693 41.23 -3.30 1.27
N TYR A 694 41.68 -3.18 0.03
CA TYR A 694 41.75 -4.31 -0.91
C TYR A 694 42.70 -5.42 -0.47
N ASP A 695 43.81 -5.11 0.17
CA ASP A 695 44.77 -6.13 0.65
C ASP A 695 44.14 -7.00 1.76
N GLU A 696 43.37 -6.39 2.70
CA GLU A 696 42.64 -7.12 3.72
C GLU A 696 41.49 -7.93 3.12
N ALA A 697 40.79 -7.37 2.13
CA ALA A 697 39.74 -8.04 1.39
C ALA A 697 40.25 -9.29 0.64
N ILE A 698 41.41 -9.22 0.02
CA ILE A 698 42.04 -10.36 -0.65
C ILE A 698 42.42 -11.47 0.33
N GLU A 699 43.00 -11.14 1.49
CA GLU A 699 43.35 -12.13 2.48
C GLU A 699 42.11 -12.82 3.07
N ALA A 700 41.05 -12.05 3.37
CA ALA A 700 39.78 -12.61 3.82
C ALA A 700 39.12 -13.49 2.74
N THR A 701 39.15 -13.08 1.48
CA THR A 701 38.62 -13.90 0.37
C THR A 701 39.41 -15.19 0.19
N LYS A 702 40.73 -15.15 0.40
CA LYS A 702 41.60 -16.34 0.31
C LYS A 702 41.19 -17.35 1.36
N GLN A 703 40.96 -16.93 2.62
CA GLN A 703 40.50 -17.81 3.68
C GLN A 703 39.11 -18.40 3.36
N ALA A 704 38.17 -17.60 2.82
CA ALA A 704 36.86 -18.09 2.39
C ALA A 704 36.98 -19.19 1.32
N ILE A 705 37.91 -19.04 0.34
CA ILE A 705 38.15 -20.02 -0.72
C ILE A 705 38.90 -21.26 -0.17
N GLU A 706 39.82 -21.10 0.78
CA GLU A 706 40.50 -22.24 1.42
C GLU A 706 39.51 -23.10 2.20
N ASN A 707 38.52 -22.50 2.88
CA ASN A 707 37.49 -23.18 3.63
C ASN A 707 36.40 -23.82 2.74
N ASP A 708 36.11 -23.22 1.61
CA ASP A 708 35.18 -23.78 0.60
C ASP A 708 35.70 -23.51 -0.82
N PRO A 709 36.53 -24.40 -1.36
CA PRO A 709 37.16 -24.21 -2.68
C PRO A 709 36.19 -24.30 -3.86
N ASP A 710 35.02 -24.90 -3.65
CA ASP A 710 34.07 -25.17 -4.75
C ASP A 710 33.01 -24.05 -4.88
N CYS A 711 32.95 -23.10 -3.97
CA CYS A 711 32.05 -21.99 -4.03
C CYS A 711 32.50 -20.97 -5.12
N ALA A 712 31.84 -20.98 -6.27
CA ALA A 712 32.12 -20.08 -7.39
C ALA A 712 32.01 -18.58 -7.03
N PRO A 713 31.00 -18.11 -6.24
CA PRO A 713 30.88 -16.73 -5.79
C PRO A 713 32.12 -16.17 -5.09
N TYR A 714 32.85 -16.96 -4.32
CA TYR A 714 34.08 -16.50 -3.64
C TYR A 714 35.19 -16.16 -4.63
N LEU A 715 35.30 -16.96 -5.68
CA LEU A 715 36.25 -16.71 -6.78
C LEU A 715 35.88 -15.44 -7.58
N VAL A 716 34.56 -15.21 -7.78
CA VAL A 716 34.07 -13.99 -8.44
C VAL A 716 34.36 -12.76 -7.61
N LEU A 717 34.13 -12.78 -6.31
CA LEU A 717 34.52 -11.69 -5.40
C LEU A 717 36.01 -11.40 -5.48
N LYS A 718 36.84 -12.43 -5.47
CA LYS A 718 38.28 -12.25 -5.61
C LYS A 718 38.67 -11.62 -6.93
N ALA A 719 37.99 -12.01 -8.03
CA ALA A 719 38.18 -11.41 -9.34
C ALA A 719 37.75 -9.94 -9.38
N GLU A 720 36.63 -9.60 -8.72
CA GLU A 720 36.12 -8.22 -8.62
C GLU A 720 37.11 -7.34 -7.84
N ILE A 721 37.64 -7.79 -6.69
CA ILE A 721 38.65 -7.07 -5.94
C ILE A 721 39.92 -6.87 -6.75
N GLN A 722 40.37 -7.89 -7.49
CA GLN A 722 41.54 -7.75 -8.38
C GLN A 722 41.30 -6.73 -9.50
N ASN A 723 40.09 -6.69 -10.05
CA ASN A 723 39.70 -5.70 -11.06
C ASN A 723 39.71 -4.28 -10.46
N ASP A 724 39.17 -4.08 -9.24
CA ASP A 724 39.18 -2.80 -8.53
C ASP A 724 40.60 -2.30 -8.23
N MET A 725 41.56 -3.22 -8.08
CA MET A 725 42.98 -2.93 -7.93
C MET A 725 43.67 -2.67 -9.28
N GLY A 726 42.95 -2.71 -10.42
CA GLY A 726 43.54 -2.55 -11.77
C GLY A 726 44.30 -3.79 -12.27
N LYS A 727 44.19 -4.94 -11.63
CA LYS A 727 44.88 -6.20 -12.00
C LYS A 727 43.97 -7.07 -12.87
N GLU A 728 43.59 -6.55 -14.04
CA GLU A 728 42.64 -7.19 -14.97
C GLU A 728 43.04 -8.61 -15.41
N PHE A 729 44.31 -8.89 -15.57
CA PHE A 729 44.76 -10.22 -15.96
C PHE A 729 44.46 -11.26 -14.87
N ALA A 730 44.77 -10.94 -13.62
CA ALA A 730 44.49 -11.81 -12.50
C ALA A 730 42.96 -12.01 -12.31
N SER A 731 42.16 -10.95 -12.46
CA SER A 731 40.72 -11.01 -12.47
C SER A 731 40.20 -12.01 -13.48
N LYS A 732 40.62 -11.91 -14.74
CA LYS A 732 40.20 -12.80 -15.84
C LYS A 732 40.50 -14.29 -15.55
N GLU A 733 41.66 -14.58 -14.94
CA GLU A 733 42.00 -15.96 -14.58
C GLU A 733 41.08 -16.52 -13.49
N PHE A 734 40.74 -15.74 -12.46
CA PHE A 734 39.77 -16.19 -11.47
C PHE A 734 38.36 -16.38 -12.05
N LEU A 735 37.89 -15.51 -12.94
CA LEU A 735 36.61 -15.67 -13.63
C LEU A 735 36.51 -16.93 -14.47
N LYS A 736 37.62 -17.35 -15.14
CA LYS A 736 37.67 -18.60 -15.88
C LYS A 736 37.51 -19.82 -14.97
N VAL A 737 38.06 -19.76 -13.75
CA VAL A 737 37.92 -20.85 -12.77
C VAL A 737 36.52 -20.86 -12.22
N ALA A 738 35.99 -19.70 -11.84
CA ALA A 738 34.64 -19.55 -11.32
C ALA A 738 33.58 -20.07 -12.30
N ALA A 739 33.69 -19.75 -13.60
CA ALA A 739 32.75 -20.18 -14.63
C ALA A 739 32.61 -21.70 -14.76
N LYS A 740 33.62 -22.47 -14.34
CA LYS A 740 33.57 -23.93 -14.36
C LYS A 740 32.95 -24.55 -13.10
N LYS A 741 32.75 -23.74 -12.07
CA LYS A 741 32.24 -24.17 -10.76
C LYS A 741 30.79 -23.76 -10.52
N PHE A 742 30.24 -22.85 -11.34
CA PHE A 742 28.80 -22.58 -11.28
C PHE A 742 28.02 -23.78 -11.79
N PRO A 743 26.95 -24.20 -11.11
CA PRO A 743 26.03 -25.20 -11.65
C PRO A 743 25.30 -24.68 -12.89
N GLU A 744 24.52 -25.53 -13.54
CA GLU A 744 23.65 -25.10 -14.65
C GLU A 744 22.68 -24.02 -14.16
N MET A 745 22.27 -23.09 -15.05
CA MET A 745 21.57 -21.86 -14.65
C MET A 745 20.26 -22.14 -13.93
N GLU A 746 19.57 -23.21 -14.30
CA GLU A 746 18.29 -23.64 -13.72
C GLU A 746 18.45 -24.21 -12.30
N GLU A 747 19.63 -24.63 -11.93
CA GLU A 747 19.96 -25.20 -10.62
C GLU A 747 20.56 -24.17 -9.66
N GLN A 748 20.87 -22.96 -10.15
CA GLN A 748 21.51 -21.92 -9.36
C GLN A 748 20.50 -21.28 -8.39
N SER A 749 20.92 -21.09 -7.13
CA SER A 749 20.20 -20.26 -6.17
C SER A 749 20.19 -18.77 -6.59
N SER A 750 19.27 -17.99 -6.05
CA SER A 750 19.22 -16.54 -6.28
C SER A 750 20.56 -15.83 -5.95
N TRP A 751 21.29 -16.34 -4.93
CA TRP A 751 22.62 -15.84 -4.58
C TRP A 751 23.67 -16.17 -5.63
N GLU A 752 23.69 -17.41 -6.13
CA GLU A 752 24.60 -17.85 -7.19
C GLU A 752 24.30 -17.09 -8.50
N LEU A 753 23.02 -16.94 -8.87
CA LEU A 753 22.60 -16.12 -10.02
C LEU A 753 23.06 -14.66 -9.89
N HIS A 754 23.11 -14.10 -8.66
CA HIS A 754 23.66 -12.78 -8.44
C HIS A 754 25.14 -12.74 -8.83
N TRP A 755 25.92 -13.63 -8.27
CA TRP A 755 27.36 -13.65 -8.51
C TRP A 755 27.72 -14.08 -9.93
N TYR A 756 26.90 -14.92 -10.55
CA TYR A 756 26.99 -15.23 -11.96
C TYR A 756 26.77 -13.99 -12.84
N GLY A 757 25.84 -13.12 -12.45
CA GLY A 757 25.63 -11.80 -13.07
C GLY A 757 26.82 -10.85 -12.89
N VAL A 758 27.44 -10.82 -11.70
CA VAL A 758 28.69 -10.07 -11.46
C VAL A 758 29.80 -10.58 -12.36
N MET A 759 29.97 -11.89 -12.49
CA MET A 759 30.92 -12.51 -13.39
C MET A 759 30.68 -12.10 -14.84
N ALA A 760 29.45 -12.20 -15.34
CA ALA A 760 29.09 -11.80 -16.71
C ALA A 760 29.35 -10.32 -16.98
N ARG A 761 29.13 -9.45 -15.99
CA ARG A 761 29.43 -8.01 -16.07
C ARG A 761 30.94 -7.78 -16.20
N LEU A 762 31.77 -8.43 -15.37
CA LEU A 762 33.22 -8.31 -15.40
C LEU A 762 33.83 -8.87 -16.68
N GLN A 763 33.19 -9.85 -17.30
CA GLN A 763 33.58 -10.41 -18.60
C GLN A 763 33.12 -9.56 -19.80
N GLY A 764 32.16 -8.64 -19.58
CA GLY A 764 31.54 -7.84 -20.63
C GLY A 764 30.54 -8.61 -21.51
N ASP A 765 30.10 -9.78 -21.06
CA ASP A 765 29.16 -10.65 -21.79
C ASP A 765 27.70 -10.18 -21.61
N LYS A 766 27.25 -9.35 -22.55
CA LYS A 766 25.89 -8.76 -22.52
C LYS A 766 24.78 -9.78 -22.75
N ASP A 767 25.05 -10.85 -23.51
CA ASP A 767 24.04 -11.87 -23.81
C ASP A 767 23.84 -12.77 -22.61
N LEU A 768 24.89 -13.12 -21.88
CA LEU A 768 24.79 -13.85 -20.63
C LEU A 768 24.09 -13.00 -19.54
N GLN A 769 24.39 -11.70 -19.45
CA GLN A 769 23.69 -10.79 -18.52
C GLN A 769 22.17 -10.76 -18.75
N LYS A 770 21.72 -10.74 -20.02
CA LYS A 770 20.29 -10.79 -20.36
C LYS A 770 19.65 -12.12 -19.97
N LYS A 771 20.32 -13.24 -20.22
CA LYS A 771 19.82 -14.58 -19.81
C LYS A 771 19.71 -14.69 -18.29
N ILE A 772 20.70 -14.20 -17.55
CA ILE A 772 20.67 -14.21 -16.09
C ILE A 772 19.56 -13.31 -15.55
N ALA A 773 19.34 -12.14 -16.17
CA ALA A 773 18.24 -11.25 -15.79
C ALA A 773 16.86 -11.93 -15.97
N LEU A 774 16.70 -12.71 -17.06
CA LEU A 774 15.48 -13.49 -17.30
C LEU A 774 15.33 -14.62 -16.27
N ALA A 775 16.39 -15.41 -16.04
CA ALA A 775 16.39 -16.48 -15.05
C ALA A 775 16.07 -15.96 -13.63
N ARG A 776 16.59 -14.78 -13.25
CA ARG A 776 16.24 -14.12 -11.98
C ARG A 776 14.76 -13.77 -11.91
N LYS A 777 14.18 -13.27 -13.00
CA LYS A 777 12.76 -12.95 -13.07
C LYS A 777 11.90 -14.19 -12.92
N GLU A 778 12.29 -15.31 -13.53
CA GLU A 778 11.61 -16.60 -13.39
C GLU A 778 11.76 -17.20 -11.99
N HIS A 779 12.94 -17.09 -11.37
CA HIS A 779 13.17 -17.49 -9.97
C HIS A 779 12.35 -16.65 -8.98
N SER A 780 12.18 -15.35 -9.26
CA SER A 780 11.37 -14.47 -8.41
C SER A 780 9.88 -14.76 -8.48
N SER A 781 9.41 -15.36 -9.58
CA SER A 781 8.01 -15.76 -9.75
C SER A 781 7.69 -17.13 -9.14
N SER A 782 8.70 -17.94 -8.82
CA SER A 782 8.54 -19.31 -8.32
C SER A 782 8.79 -19.51 -6.83
N GLN A 783 9.32 -18.53 -6.13
CA GLN A 783 9.61 -18.61 -4.69
C GLN A 783 8.93 -17.48 -3.92
N ASP A 784 8.07 -17.85 -2.97
CA ASP A 784 7.43 -17.00 -1.94
C ASP A 784 8.46 -16.41 -0.91
N THR A 785 9.66 -16.09 -1.34
CA THR A 785 10.69 -15.51 -0.46
C THR A 785 10.89 -14.03 -0.79
N PRO A 786 10.85 -13.15 0.22
CA PRO A 786 11.12 -11.73 0.02
C PRO A 786 12.51 -11.54 -0.57
N HIS A 787 12.61 -10.73 -1.62
CA HIS A 787 13.88 -10.34 -2.20
C HIS A 787 14.67 -9.51 -1.19
N LEU A 788 15.54 -10.18 -0.44
CA LEU A 788 16.66 -9.50 0.20
C LEU A 788 17.55 -8.94 -0.91
N PRO A 789 18.15 -7.75 -0.73
CA PRO A 789 19.08 -7.23 -1.71
C PRO A 789 20.16 -8.28 -1.98
N PRO A 790 20.68 -8.36 -3.24
CA PRO A 790 21.55 -9.44 -3.68
C PRO A 790 22.79 -9.73 -2.82
N GLN A 791 23.13 -8.83 -1.92
CA GLN A 791 24.25 -8.95 -0.98
C GLN A 791 23.91 -9.71 0.32
N ALA A 792 22.66 -10.10 0.54
CA ALA A 792 22.17 -10.62 1.80
C ALA A 792 21.76 -12.10 1.76
N ILE A 793 21.87 -12.77 0.62
CA ILE A 793 21.36 -14.12 0.46
C ILE A 793 22.42 -15.13 0.89
N PHE A 794 22.29 -15.65 2.11
CA PHE A 794 22.79 -16.96 2.45
C PHE A 794 21.75 -18.02 2.08
N PRO A 795 22.20 -19.22 1.62
CA PRO A 795 21.26 -20.30 1.43
C PRO A 795 20.53 -20.53 2.74
N MET A 796 19.20 -20.36 2.72
CA MET A 796 18.39 -20.93 3.79
C MET A 796 18.63 -22.43 3.71
N LEU A 797 19.19 -23.01 4.76
CA LEU A 797 19.27 -24.45 4.89
C LEU A 797 17.85 -25.01 4.74
N SER A 798 17.61 -25.69 3.61
CA SER A 798 16.46 -26.57 3.50
C SER A 798 16.44 -27.43 4.74
N HIS A 799 15.40 -27.33 5.55
CA HIS A 799 15.18 -28.27 6.64
C HIS A 799 15.04 -29.66 6.03
N GLY A 800 16.16 -30.33 5.86
CA GLY A 800 16.18 -31.77 5.70
C GLY A 800 15.63 -32.37 6.99
N GLY A 801 14.53 -33.12 6.85
CA GLY A 801 13.90 -33.79 7.97
C GLY A 801 14.85 -34.78 8.64
N ALA A 802 14.86 -34.79 9.94
CA ALA A 802 14.92 -35.91 10.88
C ALA A 802 14.21 -35.49 12.17
#